data_a6b46757d3d32ad7ce4b332a1c1c24d4
#
_entry.id   a6b46757d3d32ad7ce4b332a1c1c24d4
#
_cell.length_a   1.000
_cell.length_b   1.000
_cell.length_c   1.000
_cell.angle_alpha   90.00
_cell.angle_beta   90.00
_cell.angle_gamma   90.00
#
_symmetry.space_group_name_H-M   'P 1'
#
loop_
_entity.id
_entity.type
_entity.pdbx_description
1 polymer ?
#
loop_
_entity_poly.entity_id
_entity_poly.type
_entity_poly.pdbx_seq_one_letter_code
_entity_poly.pdbx_strand_id
1 'polypeptide(L)'
;MNKVHNKVAQSVNALIMKIKQVTLLLIVLIITQSCDYFSNPNDKMINILEARKKMYDVKDNAFASKTEVAYYDSIINSSDEGFFKLTNELNKGNALLKLGKEAESVATIESAINRMKKLDGKDDVKSLQALGIAYMRLGEKQNCVNYHNPESCIMPIQKNGIHAIREGSQKAIEVYKKLLAMNSNDYESRWLLNIAYMTLGEYPSEVPKQWLIPNLNKDSGYSIKPFLDVAANAGIKGRNMSGGVIVDDFNNDNYLDIVTSDWSLDGVMHYYQNDQKGKYIDNSKVSEIGRFKGGLSMVQADYDNDGDTDIFVLRGAWMRKYGRQPNSLLRNNGDGTFTDVTIKSGLYSEFPTQAGTWNDFNNDGYLDLFIGNESSDNESYPSELYLNNQDGTFTNVAKAAKCDVVSYIKGVTAADYDNDGDIDLFLSGMNKKKILLKNTGLKNGIPQFSDVTDQAGLAGINVMTFPTWFWDYDNDGWQDIFVCGYQYNGSIAGEIAMEALNIPNESSKMYLYHNNHDGTFSDVSKESGLSKTVFAMGSNFGDIDNDGFLDMYLGTGNPDYKSLAPNRLFRNMGNGKFADVTVSGRVGNLQKGHGVAINDLDNDGDSDIFIEVGGAYFGDSFSNSLYMNPGQNNNRWIKLQLEGTESNRSAIGAKVKVTFKENGVSRSVYRVLNSGGSFGASALRMEIGIGQAKVIDQIEITWPKNQKKEVFKNIKPNQYIKIIERENNFSKIDIKRTIFSTAGAHSPVCI
;
A
#
# COMPACT_ATOMS: atom_id res chain seq x y z
N MET A 1 11.59 48.80 -74.07
CA MET A 1 12.36 47.84 -73.30
C MET A 1 12.25 48.03 -71.76
N ASN A 2 12.24 49.26 -71.24
CA ASN A 2 12.22 49.47 -69.75
C ASN A 2 10.96 49.02 -69.02
N LYS A 3 9.77 48.91 -69.62
CA LYS A 3 8.55 48.42 -68.90
C LYS A 3 8.50 46.90 -68.73
N VAL A 4 9.19 46.12 -69.53
CA VAL A 4 9.26 44.65 -69.41
C VAL A 4 10.28 44.26 -68.35
N HIS A 5 11.43 44.99 -68.30
CA HIS A 5 12.44 44.75 -67.28
C HIS A 5 11.91 44.98 -65.84
N ASN A 6 11.10 46.03 -65.62
CA ASN A 6 10.52 46.31 -64.31
C ASN A 6 9.46 45.28 -63.86
N LYS A 7 8.67 44.71 -64.79
CA LYS A 7 7.71 43.62 -64.43
C LYS A 7 8.42 42.33 -64.13
N VAL A 8 9.49 41.98 -64.82
CA VAL A 8 10.29 40.79 -64.51
C VAL A 8 10.98 40.92 -63.12
N ALA A 9 11.58 42.12 -62.87
CA ALA A 9 12.20 42.37 -61.57
C ALA A 9 11.20 42.31 -60.35
N GLN A 10 9.97 42.82 -60.53
CA GLN A 10 8.91 42.71 -59.51
C GLN A 10 8.44 41.27 -59.30
N SER A 11 8.32 40.46 -60.36
CA SER A 11 7.94 39.05 -60.29
C SER A 11 9.04 38.20 -59.62
N VAL A 12 10.32 38.49 -59.88
CA VAL A 12 11.45 37.81 -59.23
C VAL A 12 11.54 38.18 -57.78
N ASN A 13 11.34 39.42 -57.38
CA ASN A 13 11.32 39.84 -55.97
C ASN A 13 10.12 39.24 -55.21
N ALA A 14 8.95 39.13 -55.81
CA ALA A 14 7.79 38.46 -55.24
C ALA A 14 8.03 36.93 -55.00
N LEU A 15 8.73 36.28 -55.96
CA LEU A 15 9.11 34.88 -55.86
C LEU A 15 10.15 34.67 -54.76
N ILE A 16 11.16 35.55 -54.66
CA ILE A 16 12.17 35.50 -53.56
C ILE A 16 11.53 35.72 -52.19
N MET A 17 10.54 36.62 -52.06
CA MET A 17 9.80 36.81 -50.81
C MET A 17 8.97 35.57 -50.43
N LYS A 18 8.30 34.94 -51.40
CA LYS A 18 7.57 33.68 -51.15
C LYS A 18 8.50 32.55 -50.72
N ILE A 19 9.65 32.41 -51.38
CA ILE A 19 10.66 31.39 -50.99
C ILE A 19 11.18 31.68 -49.56
N LYS A 20 11.49 32.93 -49.23
CA LYS A 20 11.90 33.27 -47.84
C LYS A 20 10.81 32.99 -46.80
N GLN A 21 9.53 33.24 -47.11
CA GLN A 21 8.42 32.91 -46.22
C GLN A 21 8.25 31.40 -46.04
N VAL A 22 8.36 30.61 -47.10
CA VAL A 22 8.27 29.14 -47.04
C VAL A 22 9.49 28.57 -46.27
N THR A 23 10.68 29.09 -46.50
CA THR A 23 11.89 28.69 -45.78
C THR A 23 11.79 29.04 -44.28
N LEU A 24 11.26 30.22 -43.93
CA LEU A 24 11.03 30.62 -42.55
C LEU A 24 9.97 29.71 -41.89
N LEU A 25 8.88 29.36 -42.58
CA LEU A 25 7.87 28.42 -42.08
C LEU A 25 8.45 27.00 -41.86
N LEU A 26 9.30 26.54 -42.80
CA LEU A 26 10.00 25.25 -42.67
C LEU A 26 10.99 25.25 -41.52
N ILE A 27 11.73 26.34 -41.32
CA ILE A 27 12.65 26.51 -40.19
C ILE A 27 11.87 26.54 -38.85
N VAL A 28 10.73 27.23 -38.77
CA VAL A 28 9.86 27.26 -37.60
C VAL A 28 9.26 25.86 -37.32
N LEU A 29 8.83 25.12 -38.36
CA LEU A 29 8.36 23.75 -38.24
C LEU A 29 9.48 22.79 -37.76
N ILE A 30 10.70 22.95 -38.28
CA ILE A 30 11.85 22.14 -37.83
C ILE A 30 12.24 22.49 -36.41
N ILE A 31 12.19 23.77 -36.01
CA ILE A 31 12.47 24.20 -34.63
C ILE A 31 11.40 23.71 -33.68
N THR A 32 10.11 23.70 -34.03
CA THR A 32 9.05 23.16 -33.19
C THR A 32 9.13 21.62 -33.05
N GLN A 33 9.47 20.91 -34.13
CA GLN A 33 9.72 19.47 -34.07
C GLN A 33 11.04 19.13 -33.36
N SER A 34 12.07 19.98 -33.40
CA SER A 34 13.32 19.74 -32.67
C SER A 34 13.22 20.09 -31.18
N CYS A 35 12.32 21.00 -30.77
CA CYS A 35 12.06 21.24 -29.33
C CYS A 35 11.41 20.03 -28.66
N ASP A 36 10.55 19.29 -29.37
CA ASP A 36 9.98 18.03 -28.82
C ASP A 36 11.02 16.90 -28.79
N TYR A 37 12.06 16.95 -29.56
CA TYR A 37 13.11 15.92 -29.62
C TYR A 37 14.18 16.08 -28.52
N PHE A 38 14.25 17.22 -27.82
CA PHE A 38 15.17 17.50 -26.72
C PHE A 38 14.46 17.64 -25.37
N SER A 39 13.15 17.50 -25.28
CA SER A 39 12.44 17.48 -23.99
C SER A 39 12.57 16.09 -23.38
N ASN A 40 12.85 16.02 -22.06
CA ASN A 40 12.80 14.76 -21.30
C ASN A 40 11.37 14.16 -21.45
N PRO A 41 11.23 12.88 -21.86
CA PRO A 41 9.91 12.27 -22.11
C PRO A 41 8.98 12.33 -20.87
N ASN A 42 9.57 12.40 -19.66
CA ASN A 42 8.84 12.50 -18.41
C ASN A 42 8.22 13.89 -18.15
N ASP A 43 8.75 14.95 -18.79
CA ASP A 43 8.34 16.35 -18.52
C ASP A 43 6.84 16.58 -18.73
N LYS A 44 6.25 15.91 -19.71
CA LYS A 44 4.82 16.06 -20.03
C LYS A 44 3.93 15.65 -18.87
N MET A 45 4.15 14.45 -18.29
CA MET A 45 3.38 13.97 -17.15
C MET A 45 3.69 14.80 -15.89
N ILE A 46 4.95 15.10 -15.65
CA ILE A 46 5.38 15.92 -14.49
C ILE A 46 4.68 17.29 -14.52
N ASN A 47 4.62 17.95 -15.66
CA ASN A 47 3.92 19.23 -15.80
C ASN A 47 2.41 19.12 -15.55
N ILE A 48 1.78 18.02 -15.95
CA ILE A 48 0.36 17.75 -15.65
C ILE A 48 0.15 17.59 -14.16
N LEU A 49 0.98 16.78 -13.48
CA LEU A 49 0.90 16.57 -12.03
C LEU A 49 1.10 17.86 -11.25
N GLU A 50 2.07 18.70 -11.64
CA GLU A 50 2.30 20.02 -11.03
C GLU A 50 1.11 20.98 -11.24
N ALA A 51 0.46 20.94 -12.42
CA ALA A 51 -0.72 21.73 -12.68
C ALA A 51 -1.92 21.28 -11.81
N ARG A 52 -2.11 19.95 -11.63
CA ARG A 52 -3.15 19.41 -10.75
C ARG A 52 -2.91 19.79 -9.30
N LYS A 53 -1.69 19.70 -8.81
CA LYS A 53 -1.32 20.15 -7.48
C LYS A 53 -1.74 21.60 -7.24
N LYS A 54 -1.36 22.53 -8.13
CA LYS A 54 -1.72 23.95 -8.02
C LYS A 54 -3.23 24.17 -8.00
N MET A 55 -3.97 23.38 -8.78
CA MET A 55 -5.44 23.45 -8.84
C MET A 55 -6.09 22.99 -7.53
N TYR A 56 -5.48 22.04 -6.81
CA TYR A 56 -6.06 21.42 -5.63
C TYR A 56 -5.53 21.97 -4.31
N ASP A 57 -4.56 22.89 -4.32
CA ASP A 57 -4.10 23.60 -3.13
C ASP A 57 -5.05 24.77 -2.79
N VAL A 58 -6.27 24.40 -2.36
CA VAL A 58 -7.37 25.31 -2.05
C VAL A 58 -7.92 25.06 -0.64
N LYS A 59 -8.49 26.09 -0.02
CA LYS A 59 -8.99 26.06 1.37
C LYS A 59 -10.03 24.97 1.67
N ASP A 60 -10.82 24.58 0.67
CA ASP A 60 -11.87 23.56 0.82
C ASP A 60 -11.33 22.13 0.69
N ASN A 61 -10.04 21.97 0.36
CA ASN A 61 -9.38 20.69 0.36
C ASN A 61 -8.79 20.40 1.75
N ALA A 62 -9.37 19.43 2.46
CA ALA A 62 -8.96 19.04 3.82
C ALA A 62 -7.49 18.62 3.93
N PHE A 63 -6.84 18.32 2.81
CA PHE A 63 -5.44 17.90 2.72
C PHE A 63 -4.48 19.05 2.37
N ALA A 64 -5.00 20.25 2.05
CA ALA A 64 -4.21 21.47 1.80
C ALA A 64 -3.95 22.25 3.11
N SER A 65 -3.24 21.64 4.07
CA SER A 65 -3.11 22.13 5.44
C SER A 65 -2.47 23.54 5.55
N LYS A 66 -1.59 23.93 4.62
CA LYS A 66 -1.01 25.29 4.59
C LYS A 66 -2.09 26.33 4.31
N THR A 67 -2.92 26.09 3.32
CA THR A 67 -4.04 26.95 2.94
C THR A 67 -5.10 26.99 4.04
N GLU A 68 -5.33 25.88 4.75
CA GLU A 68 -6.23 25.78 5.90
C GLU A 68 -5.78 26.69 7.05
N VAL A 69 -4.49 26.69 7.43
CA VAL A 69 -3.96 27.59 8.48
C VAL A 69 -4.10 29.06 8.10
N ALA A 70 -3.74 29.45 6.86
CA ALA A 70 -3.88 30.81 6.38
C ALA A 70 -5.34 31.28 6.38
N TYR A 71 -6.28 30.42 6.07
CA TYR A 71 -7.72 30.70 6.15
C TYR A 71 -8.17 31.00 7.59
N TYR A 72 -7.79 30.16 8.57
CA TYR A 72 -8.14 30.44 9.97
C TYR A 72 -7.45 31.70 10.50
N ASP A 73 -6.22 31.98 10.12
CA ASP A 73 -5.54 33.24 10.47
C ASP A 73 -6.34 34.47 9.99
N SER A 74 -6.85 34.42 8.76
CA SER A 74 -7.66 35.51 8.21
C SER A 74 -8.95 35.73 9.02
N ILE A 75 -9.63 34.66 9.41
CA ILE A 75 -10.86 34.74 10.22
C ILE A 75 -10.57 35.27 11.63
N ILE A 76 -9.55 34.72 12.30
CA ILE A 76 -9.17 35.10 13.66
C ILE A 76 -8.81 36.58 13.72
N ASN A 77 -8.05 37.08 12.74
CA ASN A 77 -7.63 38.47 12.68
C ASN A 77 -8.77 39.48 12.40
N SER A 78 -9.84 39.01 11.75
CA SER A 78 -11.03 39.82 11.44
C SER A 78 -12.17 39.65 12.44
N SER A 79 -12.03 38.79 13.47
CA SER A 79 -13.07 38.48 14.45
C SER A 79 -12.83 39.18 15.79
N ASP A 80 -13.93 39.66 16.40
CA ASP A 80 -13.90 40.11 17.79
C ASP A 80 -13.70 38.94 18.75
N GLU A 81 -13.25 39.27 19.98
CA GLU A 81 -13.09 38.28 21.03
C GLU A 81 -14.43 37.64 21.40
N GLY A 82 -14.46 36.29 21.47
CA GLY A 82 -15.67 35.53 21.77
C GLY A 82 -15.55 34.08 21.29
N PHE A 83 -16.61 33.29 21.51
CA PHE A 83 -16.62 31.86 21.16
C PHE A 83 -16.31 31.58 19.70
N PHE A 84 -16.79 32.42 18.77
CA PHE A 84 -16.51 32.24 17.36
C PHE A 84 -15.00 32.31 17.05
N LYS A 85 -14.31 33.33 17.56
CA LYS A 85 -12.85 33.46 17.42
C LYS A 85 -12.12 32.28 18.03
N LEU A 86 -12.48 31.91 19.26
CA LEU A 86 -11.84 30.83 20.01
C LEU A 86 -12.02 29.46 19.33
N THR A 87 -13.22 29.20 18.75
CA THR A 87 -13.46 28.00 17.94
C THR A 87 -12.55 27.96 16.70
N ASN A 88 -12.33 29.10 16.04
CA ASN A 88 -11.40 29.15 14.89
C ASN A 88 -9.93 29.02 15.33
N GLU A 89 -9.57 29.47 16.54
CA GLU A 89 -8.24 29.17 17.10
C GLU A 89 -8.06 27.68 17.38
N LEU A 90 -9.06 26.96 17.90
CA LEU A 90 -9.02 25.51 18.04
C LEU A 90 -8.85 24.81 16.69
N ASN A 91 -9.61 25.23 15.67
CA ASN A 91 -9.49 24.69 14.31
C ASN A 91 -8.10 24.96 13.71
N LYS A 92 -7.54 26.18 13.94
CA LYS A 92 -6.16 26.49 13.58
C LYS A 92 -5.16 25.59 14.29
N GLY A 93 -5.36 25.31 15.58
CA GLY A 93 -4.54 24.37 16.33
C GLY A 93 -4.51 22.97 15.69
N ASN A 94 -5.66 22.46 15.27
CA ASN A 94 -5.75 21.20 14.53
C ASN A 94 -5.05 21.27 13.16
N ALA A 95 -5.20 22.38 12.43
CA ALA A 95 -4.51 22.57 11.16
C ALA A 95 -2.99 22.67 11.31
N LEU A 96 -2.50 23.28 12.40
CA LEU A 96 -1.07 23.30 12.76
C LEU A 96 -0.53 21.90 13.03
N LEU A 97 -1.33 21.03 13.68
CA LEU A 97 -0.97 19.63 13.89
C LEU A 97 -0.78 18.90 12.56
N LYS A 98 -1.70 19.12 11.59
CA LYS A 98 -1.57 18.57 10.23
C LYS A 98 -0.30 19.03 9.51
N LEU A 99 0.23 20.21 9.85
CA LEU A 99 1.50 20.71 9.32
C LEU A 99 2.74 20.21 10.05
N GLY A 100 2.61 19.43 11.13
CA GLY A 100 3.73 18.98 11.95
C GLY A 100 4.32 20.09 12.85
N LYS A 101 3.47 21.06 13.23
CA LYS A 101 3.79 22.16 14.14
C LYS A 101 3.19 21.91 15.52
N GLU A 102 3.55 20.80 16.13
CA GLU A 102 2.91 20.24 17.34
C GLU A 102 3.00 21.22 18.53
N ALA A 103 4.13 21.88 18.75
CA ALA A 103 4.29 22.84 19.84
C ALA A 103 3.41 24.10 19.66
N GLU A 104 3.32 24.63 18.42
CA GLU A 104 2.43 25.75 18.08
C GLU A 104 0.95 25.33 18.23
N SER A 105 0.62 24.10 17.83
CA SER A 105 -0.72 23.51 17.99
C SER A 105 -1.14 23.45 19.46
N VAL A 106 -0.31 22.84 20.32
CA VAL A 106 -0.56 22.74 21.76
C VAL A 106 -0.80 24.12 22.36
N ALA A 107 0.11 25.07 22.13
CA ALA A 107 0.00 26.43 22.68
C ALA A 107 -1.29 27.14 22.23
N THR A 108 -1.66 26.99 20.96
CA THR A 108 -2.88 27.58 20.39
C THR A 108 -4.14 26.97 21.01
N ILE A 109 -4.23 25.65 21.12
CA ILE A 109 -5.37 24.94 21.68
C ILE A 109 -5.51 25.23 23.18
N GLU A 110 -4.42 25.19 23.95
CA GLU A 110 -4.45 25.51 25.41
C GLU A 110 -4.94 26.94 25.66
N SER A 111 -4.40 27.91 24.91
CA SER A 111 -4.84 29.30 25.04
C SER A 111 -6.32 29.46 24.78
N ALA A 112 -6.83 28.84 23.69
CA ALA A 112 -8.25 28.92 23.34
C ALA A 112 -9.14 28.27 24.42
N ILE A 113 -8.77 27.06 24.92
CA ILE A 113 -9.52 26.38 25.99
C ILE A 113 -9.57 27.21 27.26
N ASN A 114 -8.44 27.77 27.70
CA ASN A 114 -8.37 28.57 28.93
C ASN A 114 -9.23 29.84 28.84
N ARG A 115 -9.32 30.45 27.66
CA ARG A 115 -10.16 31.62 27.41
C ARG A 115 -11.64 31.24 27.30
N MET A 116 -11.99 30.15 26.63
CA MET A 116 -13.36 29.60 26.58
C MET A 116 -13.86 29.31 27.98
N LYS A 117 -13.07 28.66 28.82
CA LYS A 117 -13.42 28.33 30.21
C LYS A 117 -13.67 29.59 31.07
N LYS A 118 -12.98 30.70 30.79
CA LYS A 118 -13.25 31.98 31.47
C LYS A 118 -14.59 32.59 31.05
N LEU A 119 -15.09 32.27 29.83
CA LEU A 119 -16.36 32.79 29.32
C LEU A 119 -17.59 32.04 29.87
N ASP A 120 -17.55 30.72 29.96
CA ASP A 120 -18.73 29.91 30.34
C ASP A 120 -18.52 29.01 31.57
N GLY A 121 -17.32 28.98 32.16
CA GLY A 121 -17.02 28.26 33.39
C GLY A 121 -16.87 26.75 33.22
N LYS A 122 -16.98 26.21 31.98
CA LYS A 122 -16.99 24.76 31.73
C LYS A 122 -15.83 24.32 30.85
N ASP A 123 -15.52 23.04 30.96
CA ASP A 123 -14.59 22.39 30.03
C ASP A 123 -15.36 21.77 28.86
N ASP A 124 -14.94 22.05 27.64
CA ASP A 124 -15.49 21.43 26.44
C ASP A 124 -14.77 20.10 26.10
N VAL A 125 -15.54 19.03 25.99
CA VAL A 125 -15.03 17.68 25.76
C VAL A 125 -14.22 17.58 24.46
N LYS A 126 -14.74 18.16 23.36
CA LYS A 126 -14.06 18.10 22.04
C LYS A 126 -12.74 18.85 22.06
N SER A 127 -12.70 20.00 22.72
CA SER A 127 -11.48 20.78 22.88
C SER A 127 -10.42 20.04 23.71
N LEU A 128 -10.85 19.36 24.80
CA LEU A 128 -9.96 18.52 25.59
C LEU A 128 -9.45 17.31 24.80
N GLN A 129 -10.28 16.66 24.00
CA GLN A 129 -9.83 15.57 23.10
C GLN A 129 -8.79 16.07 22.10
N ALA A 130 -8.99 17.24 21.49
CA ALA A 130 -8.01 17.86 20.61
C ALA A 130 -6.69 18.18 21.33
N LEU A 131 -6.76 18.65 22.58
CA LEU A 131 -5.56 18.92 23.39
C LEU A 131 -4.81 17.63 23.77
N GLY A 132 -5.54 16.60 24.17
CA GLY A 132 -4.96 15.29 24.52
C GLY A 132 -4.15 14.70 23.40
N ILE A 133 -4.72 14.69 22.17
CA ILE A 133 -4.00 14.17 21.01
C ILE A 133 -2.84 15.09 20.59
N ALA A 134 -2.98 16.41 20.71
CA ALA A 134 -1.89 17.35 20.42
C ALA A 134 -0.67 17.12 21.33
N TYR A 135 -0.89 16.85 22.62
CA TYR A 135 0.18 16.45 23.54
C TYR A 135 0.80 15.10 23.21
N MET A 136 -0.01 14.09 22.83
CA MET A 136 0.50 12.79 22.38
C MET A 136 1.42 12.96 21.18
N ARG A 137 0.98 13.74 20.17
CA ARG A 137 1.78 14.03 18.95
C ARG A 137 3.04 14.83 19.26
N LEU A 138 2.99 15.77 20.20
CA LEU A 138 4.17 16.49 20.66
C LEU A 138 5.21 15.53 21.28
N GLY A 139 4.77 14.64 22.20
CA GLY A 139 5.64 13.64 22.79
C GLY A 139 6.25 12.70 21.75
N GLU A 140 5.45 12.24 20.79
CA GLU A 140 5.91 11.40 19.68
C GLU A 140 6.93 12.15 18.79
N LYS A 141 6.64 13.39 18.41
CA LYS A 141 7.57 14.23 17.62
C LYS A 141 8.93 14.34 18.30
N GLN A 142 8.92 14.60 19.59
CA GLN A 142 10.13 14.81 20.39
C GLN A 142 10.94 13.54 20.61
N ASN A 143 10.32 12.35 20.56
CA ASN A 143 10.98 11.07 20.86
C ASN A 143 11.08 10.15 19.63
N CYS A 144 9.95 9.84 18.99
CA CYS A 144 9.92 8.82 17.94
C CYS A 144 10.31 9.38 16.57
N VAL A 145 9.89 10.62 16.25
CA VAL A 145 10.10 11.20 14.92
C VAL A 145 11.49 11.83 14.80
N ASN A 146 11.92 12.58 15.80
CA ASN A 146 13.23 13.25 15.79
C ASN A 146 14.39 12.31 16.14
N TYR A 147 14.10 11.26 16.93
CA TYR A 147 15.09 10.28 17.42
C TYR A 147 14.64 8.84 17.12
N HIS A 148 14.21 8.63 15.85
CA HIS A 148 13.71 7.33 15.41
C HIS A 148 14.73 6.22 15.67
N ASN A 149 14.23 5.09 16.21
CA ASN A 149 14.99 3.87 16.44
C ASN A 149 14.08 2.64 16.23
N PRO A 150 14.62 1.42 16.12
CA PRO A 150 13.84 0.20 15.85
C PRO A 150 12.73 -0.13 16.84
N GLU A 151 12.75 0.45 18.05
CA GLU A 151 11.72 0.24 19.07
C GLU A 151 10.67 1.37 19.10
N SER A 152 10.83 2.40 18.26
CA SER A 152 9.95 3.57 18.23
C SER A 152 8.53 3.18 17.83
N CYS A 153 7.55 3.51 18.67
CA CYS A 153 6.12 3.27 18.44
C CYS A 153 5.71 1.78 18.26
N ILE A 154 6.57 0.82 18.62
CA ILE A 154 6.23 -0.61 18.56
C ILE A 154 5.50 -1.03 19.81
N MET A 155 4.26 -1.52 19.66
CA MET A 155 3.44 -2.02 20.77
C MET A 155 3.85 -3.45 21.18
N PRO A 156 4.05 -3.73 22.49
CA PRO A 156 4.10 -2.76 23.58
C PRO A 156 5.36 -1.88 23.54
N ILE A 157 5.20 -0.58 23.82
CA ILE A 157 6.32 0.36 23.86
C ILE A 157 7.22 0.01 25.04
N GLN A 158 8.49 -0.26 24.78
CA GLN A 158 9.47 -0.69 25.78
C GLN A 158 10.90 -0.33 25.37
N LYS A 159 11.87 -0.54 26.26
CA LYS A 159 13.29 -0.28 25.99
C LYS A 159 13.52 1.14 25.43
N ASN A 160 14.19 1.24 24.24
CA ASN A 160 14.50 2.51 23.57
C ASN A 160 13.28 3.21 22.94
N GLY A 161 12.10 2.54 22.89
CA GLY A 161 10.84 3.16 22.49
C GLY A 161 10.21 4.02 23.59
N ILE A 162 10.67 3.91 24.86
CA ILE A 162 10.18 4.73 25.97
C ILE A 162 10.64 6.17 25.76
N HIS A 163 9.71 7.12 25.93
CA HIS A 163 9.96 8.53 25.74
C HIS A 163 10.94 9.10 26.77
N ALA A 164 12.10 9.57 26.31
CA ALA A 164 13.07 10.29 27.13
C ALA A 164 12.55 11.69 27.51
N ILE A 165 11.91 12.39 26.58
CA ILE A 165 11.23 13.68 26.80
C ILE A 165 9.78 13.34 27.18
N ARG A 166 9.48 13.35 28.48
CA ARG A 166 8.25 12.79 29.05
C ARG A 166 7.05 13.74 29.06
N GLU A 167 7.29 15.05 28.96
CA GLU A 167 6.29 16.10 29.19
C GLU A 167 5.01 15.90 28.35
N GLY A 168 5.15 15.67 27.03
CA GLY A 168 4.00 15.47 26.15
C GLY A 168 3.09 14.33 26.63
N SER A 169 3.67 13.16 26.93
CA SER A 169 2.94 12.01 27.44
C SER A 169 2.30 12.25 28.81
N GLN A 170 3.01 12.93 29.74
CA GLN A 170 2.47 13.26 31.07
C GLN A 170 1.27 14.20 30.96
N LYS A 171 1.36 15.23 30.12
CA LYS A 171 0.26 16.17 29.89
C LYS A 171 -0.94 15.48 29.22
N ALA A 172 -0.70 14.58 28.26
CA ALA A 172 -1.76 13.78 27.66
C ALA A 172 -2.49 12.92 28.72
N ILE A 173 -1.77 12.28 29.63
CA ILE A 173 -2.35 11.51 30.75
C ILE A 173 -3.26 12.39 31.63
N GLU A 174 -2.83 13.61 31.98
CA GLU A 174 -3.67 14.55 32.74
C GLU A 174 -5.00 14.84 32.04
N VAL A 175 -4.94 15.11 30.72
CA VAL A 175 -6.13 15.41 29.91
C VAL A 175 -7.05 14.18 29.78
N TYR A 176 -6.50 13.00 29.48
CA TYR A 176 -7.33 11.79 29.33
C TYR A 176 -7.95 11.33 30.65
N LYS A 177 -7.26 11.49 31.78
CA LYS A 177 -7.86 11.26 33.11
C LYS A 177 -9.05 12.18 33.34
N LYS A 178 -8.96 13.44 32.96
CA LYS A 178 -10.04 14.41 33.08
C LYS A 178 -11.23 14.02 32.19
N LEU A 179 -11.02 13.64 30.94
CA LEU A 179 -12.05 13.16 30.03
C LEU A 179 -12.76 11.91 30.59
N LEU A 180 -12.01 10.94 31.08
CA LEU A 180 -12.54 9.70 31.66
C LEU A 180 -13.26 9.91 33.00
N ALA A 181 -12.90 10.94 33.76
CA ALA A 181 -13.67 11.36 34.93
C ALA A 181 -15.02 11.99 34.56
N MET A 182 -15.14 12.65 33.39
CA MET A 182 -16.37 13.19 32.86
C MET A 182 -17.26 12.11 32.23
N ASN A 183 -16.63 11.14 31.52
CA ASN A 183 -17.31 10.00 30.91
C ASN A 183 -16.41 8.76 30.97
N SER A 184 -16.70 7.85 31.90
CA SER A 184 -15.93 6.60 32.05
C SER A 184 -16.06 5.62 30.88
N ASN A 185 -17.05 5.80 30.00
CA ASN A 185 -17.30 5.00 28.81
C ASN A 185 -16.69 5.64 27.54
N ASP A 186 -15.84 6.64 27.66
CA ASP A 186 -15.05 7.16 26.55
C ASP A 186 -13.88 6.18 26.25
N TYR A 187 -14.18 5.15 25.45
CA TYR A 187 -13.20 4.09 25.12
C TYR A 187 -12.05 4.59 24.27
N GLU A 188 -12.25 5.66 23.47
CA GLU A 188 -11.16 6.33 22.74
C GLU A 188 -10.14 6.93 23.71
N SER A 189 -10.60 7.77 24.65
CA SER A 189 -9.73 8.32 25.71
C SER A 189 -9.11 7.24 26.59
N ARG A 190 -9.82 6.15 26.83
CA ARG A 190 -9.28 5.00 27.58
C ARG A 190 -8.14 4.30 26.85
N TRP A 191 -8.27 4.07 25.54
CA TRP A 191 -7.20 3.53 24.71
C TRP A 191 -5.97 4.43 24.74
N LEU A 192 -6.14 5.70 24.40
CA LEU A 192 -5.07 6.69 24.34
C LEU A 192 -4.38 6.91 25.68
N LEU A 193 -5.11 6.81 26.81
CA LEU A 193 -4.54 6.84 28.16
C LEU A 193 -3.56 5.67 28.36
N ASN A 194 -3.95 4.44 27.99
CA ASN A 194 -3.10 3.26 28.15
C ASN A 194 -1.84 3.34 27.28
N ILE A 195 -1.97 3.85 26.03
CA ILE A 195 -0.81 4.11 25.17
C ILE A 195 0.10 5.19 25.79
N ALA A 196 -0.46 6.29 26.33
CA ALA A 196 0.34 7.33 26.98
C ALA A 196 1.14 6.81 28.18
N TYR A 197 0.58 5.91 28.97
CA TYR A 197 1.33 5.20 30.04
C TYR A 197 2.41 4.27 29.47
N MET A 198 2.14 3.59 28.33
CA MET A 198 3.17 2.77 27.67
C MET A 198 4.37 3.60 27.23
N THR A 199 4.15 4.80 26.66
CA THR A 199 5.25 5.68 26.24
C THR A 199 6.15 6.10 27.39
N LEU A 200 5.65 6.06 28.63
CA LEU A 200 6.44 6.37 29.85
C LEU A 200 7.06 5.12 30.51
N GLY A 201 6.80 3.91 29.99
CA GLY A 201 7.20 2.65 30.61
C GLY A 201 6.40 2.32 31.87
N GLU A 202 5.24 2.93 32.05
CA GLU A 202 4.40 2.86 33.26
C GLU A 202 3.17 1.96 33.09
N TYR A 203 2.98 1.37 31.91
CA TYR A 203 1.93 0.37 31.67
C TYR A 203 2.43 -1.04 32.04
N PRO A 204 1.63 -1.88 32.73
CA PRO A 204 0.28 -1.63 33.23
C PRO A 204 0.22 -1.05 34.65
N SER A 205 1.35 -0.97 35.38
CA SER A 205 1.42 -0.78 36.86
C SER A 205 0.81 0.52 37.34
N GLU A 206 1.03 1.63 36.63
CA GLU A 206 0.61 2.98 37.03
C GLU A 206 -0.74 3.38 36.42
N VAL A 207 -1.30 2.59 35.49
CA VAL A 207 -2.62 2.88 34.93
C VAL A 207 -3.69 2.69 35.99
N PRO A 208 -4.58 3.70 36.24
CA PRO A 208 -5.67 3.54 37.22
C PRO A 208 -6.51 2.31 36.89
N LYS A 209 -6.75 1.44 37.89
CA LYS A 209 -7.41 0.13 37.71
C LYS A 209 -8.73 0.20 36.97
N GLN A 210 -9.54 1.24 37.22
CA GLN A 210 -10.84 1.43 36.55
C GLN A 210 -10.71 1.73 35.04
N TRP A 211 -9.54 2.19 34.56
CA TRP A 211 -9.28 2.55 33.17
C TRP A 211 -8.23 1.66 32.50
N LEU A 212 -7.67 0.70 33.22
CA LEU A 212 -6.71 -0.25 32.64
C LEU A 212 -7.38 -1.10 31.57
N ILE A 213 -6.73 -1.24 30.42
CA ILE A 213 -6.99 -2.26 29.41
C ILE A 213 -5.91 -3.33 29.58
N PRO A 214 -6.26 -4.54 30.06
CA PRO A 214 -5.27 -5.56 30.38
C PRO A 214 -4.71 -6.24 29.13
N ASN A 215 -3.56 -6.88 29.26
CA ASN A 215 -2.95 -7.79 28.29
C ASN A 215 -2.55 -7.19 26.92
N LEU A 216 -2.46 -5.85 26.79
CA LEU A 216 -1.98 -5.21 25.57
C LEU A 216 -0.51 -5.53 25.24
N ASN A 217 0.20 -6.20 26.14
CA ASN A 217 1.61 -6.61 26.02
C ASN A 217 1.80 -8.11 25.82
N LYS A 218 0.77 -8.84 25.39
CA LYS A 218 0.81 -10.30 25.23
C LYS A 218 0.06 -10.74 23.97
N ASP A 219 0.58 -11.75 23.31
CA ASP A 219 -0.15 -12.51 22.32
C ASP A 219 -1.14 -13.48 22.98
N SER A 220 -2.13 -13.93 22.20
CA SER A 220 -3.17 -14.86 22.67
C SER A 220 -2.81 -16.31 22.32
N GLY A 221 -1.81 -16.90 22.99
CA GLY A 221 -1.59 -18.34 23.00
C GLY A 221 -0.52 -18.90 22.09
N TYR A 222 0.06 -18.13 21.17
CA TYR A 222 1.21 -18.51 20.34
C TYR A 222 2.22 -17.37 20.29
N SER A 223 3.50 -17.68 20.16
CA SER A 223 4.57 -16.67 20.11
C SER A 223 5.61 -17.06 19.07
N ILE A 224 6.17 -16.06 18.41
CA ILE A 224 7.26 -16.18 17.42
C ILE A 224 8.52 -15.45 17.92
N LYS A 225 9.65 -15.66 17.27
CA LYS A 225 10.86 -14.86 17.51
C LYS A 225 10.65 -13.43 16.98
N PRO A 226 11.16 -12.41 17.70
CA PRO A 226 10.97 -11.02 17.28
C PRO A 226 11.74 -10.69 16.01
N PHE A 227 11.08 -10.02 15.09
CA PHE A 227 11.70 -9.36 13.96
C PHE A 227 12.51 -8.15 14.41
N LEU A 228 13.46 -7.71 13.61
CA LEU A 228 14.28 -6.54 13.88
C LEU A 228 14.14 -5.52 12.76
N ASP A 229 13.73 -4.29 13.08
CA ASP A 229 13.71 -3.20 12.11
C ASP A 229 15.12 -2.71 11.80
N VAL A 230 15.52 -2.83 10.54
CA VAL A 230 16.84 -2.42 10.04
C VAL A 230 16.77 -1.28 9.01
N ALA A 231 15.59 -0.73 8.71
CA ALA A 231 15.38 0.24 7.62
C ALA A 231 16.40 1.38 7.64
N ALA A 232 16.55 2.07 8.78
CA ALA A 232 17.49 3.19 8.92
C ALA A 232 18.94 2.76 8.70
N ASN A 233 19.33 1.58 9.22
CA ASN A 233 20.67 1.02 9.06
C ASN A 233 20.91 0.53 7.63
N ALA A 234 19.89 0.03 6.97
CA ALA A 234 19.93 -0.39 5.58
C ALA A 234 20.01 0.79 4.59
N GLY A 235 19.85 2.02 5.04
CA GLY A 235 19.91 3.21 4.16
C GLY A 235 18.54 3.72 3.71
N ILE A 236 17.45 3.09 4.12
CA ILE A 236 16.08 3.53 3.84
C ILE A 236 15.73 4.62 4.85
N LYS A 237 15.90 5.88 4.45
CA LYS A 237 15.76 7.05 5.32
C LYS A 237 14.56 7.92 4.98
N GLY A 238 13.74 7.51 4.02
CA GLY A 238 12.54 8.22 3.62
C GLY A 238 11.56 8.37 4.78
N ARG A 239 10.92 9.53 4.84
CA ARG A 239 9.77 9.80 5.69
C ARG A 239 8.63 10.14 4.77
N ASN A 240 7.73 9.21 4.62
CA ASN A 240 6.61 9.33 3.71
C ASN A 240 5.33 9.64 4.49
N MET A 241 4.38 10.21 3.79
CA MET A 241 2.97 10.10 4.13
C MET A 241 2.47 8.73 3.66
N SER A 242 1.19 8.49 3.65
CA SER A 242 0.63 7.26 3.07
C SER A 242 1.17 7.00 1.67
N GLY A 243 1.51 5.77 1.32
CA GLY A 243 1.96 5.42 -0.01
C GLY A 243 1.95 3.92 -0.26
N GLY A 244 2.27 3.54 -1.49
CA GLY A 244 2.45 2.15 -1.90
C GLY A 244 3.91 1.74 -1.91
N VAL A 245 4.15 0.45 -1.83
CA VAL A 245 5.47 -0.15 -2.02
C VAL A 245 5.42 -1.25 -3.08
N ILE A 246 6.47 -1.34 -3.85
CA ILE A 246 6.79 -2.52 -4.65
C ILE A 246 8.18 -2.99 -4.26
N VAL A 247 8.29 -4.28 -4.01
CA VAL A 247 9.58 -4.98 -3.88
C VAL A 247 9.72 -5.88 -5.09
N ASP A 248 10.74 -5.64 -5.92
CA ASP A 248 11.07 -6.51 -7.07
C ASP A 248 12.53 -6.30 -7.52
N ASP A 249 12.99 -7.11 -8.45
CA ASP A 249 14.30 -6.98 -9.10
C ASP A 249 14.17 -6.07 -10.34
N PHE A 250 14.35 -4.76 -10.16
CA PHE A 250 14.18 -3.78 -11.24
C PHE A 250 15.43 -3.62 -12.14
N ASN A 251 16.54 -4.21 -11.77
CA ASN A 251 17.79 -4.11 -12.53
C ASN A 251 18.32 -5.47 -13.02
N ASN A 252 17.54 -6.54 -12.87
CA ASN A 252 17.82 -7.90 -13.30
C ASN A 252 19.13 -8.49 -12.70
N ASP A 253 19.47 -8.09 -11.45
CA ASP A 253 20.65 -8.61 -10.74
C ASP A 253 20.32 -9.73 -9.74
N ASN A 254 19.05 -10.12 -9.64
CA ASN A 254 18.45 -11.10 -8.74
C ASN A 254 18.37 -10.68 -7.27
N TYR A 255 18.79 -9.46 -6.90
CA TYR A 255 18.56 -8.90 -5.58
C TYR A 255 17.33 -7.99 -5.62
N LEU A 256 16.54 -8.05 -4.56
CA LEU A 256 15.32 -7.27 -4.50
C LEU A 256 15.60 -5.81 -4.16
N ASP A 257 15.07 -4.94 -4.99
CA ASP A 257 15.00 -3.50 -4.82
C ASP A 257 13.66 -3.08 -4.19
N ILE A 258 13.54 -1.82 -3.78
CA ILE A 258 12.32 -1.28 -3.17
C ILE A 258 11.96 0.03 -3.86
N VAL A 259 10.72 0.14 -4.36
CA VAL A 259 10.14 1.40 -4.83
C VAL A 259 9.00 1.79 -3.92
N THR A 260 9.01 3.03 -3.41
CA THR A 260 7.93 3.60 -2.60
C THR A 260 7.32 4.82 -3.28
N SER A 261 6.04 5.05 -3.02
CA SER A 261 5.36 6.28 -3.43
C SER A 261 4.95 7.11 -2.22
N ASP A 262 4.40 8.30 -2.44
CA ASP A 262 3.86 9.16 -1.38
C ASP A 262 2.53 9.73 -1.87
N TRP A 263 1.47 9.60 -1.08
CA TRP A 263 0.13 10.05 -1.44
C TRP A 263 0.00 11.58 -1.59
N SER A 264 0.89 12.32 -0.95
CA SER A 264 0.91 13.77 -1.02
C SER A 264 1.09 14.28 -2.44
N LEU A 265 0.39 15.34 -2.80
CA LEU A 265 0.60 16.05 -4.05
C LEU A 265 2.00 16.68 -4.17
N ASP A 266 2.74 16.78 -3.06
CA ASP A 266 4.13 17.25 -2.97
C ASP A 266 5.13 16.11 -2.81
N GLY A 267 4.67 14.95 -2.34
CA GLY A 267 5.51 13.80 -2.05
C GLY A 267 6.08 13.19 -3.33
N VAL A 268 7.30 12.70 -3.25
CA VAL A 268 8.02 12.09 -4.37
C VAL A 268 8.15 10.59 -4.19
N MET A 269 8.28 9.88 -5.29
CA MET A 269 8.59 8.46 -5.27
C MET A 269 10.08 8.25 -4.96
N HIS A 270 10.39 7.11 -4.34
CA HIS A 270 11.76 6.69 -4.07
C HIS A 270 12.05 5.33 -4.70
N TYR A 271 13.27 5.17 -5.22
CA TYR A 271 13.84 3.93 -5.70
C TYR A 271 15.09 3.60 -4.90
N TYR A 272 14.99 2.57 -4.07
CA TYR A 272 16.07 2.07 -3.23
C TYR A 272 16.64 0.80 -3.86
N GLN A 273 17.79 0.91 -4.48
CA GLN A 273 18.50 -0.20 -5.11
C GLN A 273 19.36 -0.94 -4.09
N ASN A 274 19.28 -2.27 -4.08
CA ASN A 274 20.10 -3.15 -3.23
C ASN A 274 21.56 -3.13 -3.70
N ASP A 275 22.50 -2.82 -2.82
CA ASP A 275 23.94 -2.78 -3.14
C ASP A 275 24.64 -4.12 -2.99
N GLN A 276 23.91 -5.20 -2.69
CA GLN A 276 24.38 -6.56 -2.44
C GLN A 276 25.38 -6.67 -1.25
N LYS A 277 25.54 -5.59 -0.46
CA LYS A 277 26.49 -5.49 0.67
C LYS A 277 25.83 -5.09 1.99
N GLY A 278 24.50 -5.08 2.04
CA GLY A 278 23.72 -4.76 3.24
C GLY A 278 23.28 -3.30 3.31
N LYS A 279 23.16 -2.64 2.16
CA LYS A 279 22.61 -1.29 2.04
C LYS A 279 21.67 -1.21 0.84
N TYR A 280 20.74 -0.30 0.96
CA TYR A 280 19.98 0.25 -0.14
C TYR A 280 20.52 1.63 -0.49
N ILE A 281 20.71 1.88 -1.78
CA ILE A 281 21.17 3.17 -2.31
C ILE A 281 19.97 3.85 -2.92
N ASP A 282 19.69 5.08 -2.50
CA ASP A 282 18.62 5.90 -3.07
C ASP A 282 19.00 6.39 -4.47
N ASN A 283 18.51 5.72 -5.48
CA ASN A 283 18.71 6.00 -6.90
C ASN A 283 17.53 6.79 -7.51
N SER A 284 16.62 7.33 -6.71
CA SER A 284 15.41 8.03 -7.17
C SER A 284 15.69 9.13 -8.20
N LYS A 285 16.81 9.86 -8.01
CA LYS A 285 17.21 10.93 -8.94
C LYS A 285 17.78 10.40 -10.25
N VAL A 286 18.58 9.35 -10.20
CA VAL A 286 19.24 8.77 -11.39
C VAL A 286 18.21 8.05 -12.24
N SER A 287 17.29 7.33 -11.61
CA SER A 287 16.22 6.61 -12.27
C SER A 287 15.10 7.49 -12.84
N GLU A 288 15.10 8.80 -12.57
CA GLU A 288 14.03 9.74 -12.89
C GLU A 288 12.72 9.54 -12.07
N ILE A 289 12.56 8.43 -11.34
CA ILE A 289 11.37 8.12 -10.53
C ILE A 289 11.09 9.25 -9.51
N GLY A 290 12.11 9.81 -8.88
CA GLY A 290 11.99 10.88 -7.89
C GLY A 290 11.42 12.20 -8.42
N ARG A 291 11.16 12.31 -9.72
CA ARG A 291 10.47 13.46 -10.33
C ARG A 291 8.95 13.32 -10.30
N PHE A 292 8.43 12.10 -10.17
CA PHE A 292 6.99 11.84 -10.13
C PHE A 292 6.45 12.06 -8.73
N LYS A 293 5.28 12.67 -8.66
CA LYS A 293 4.61 13.03 -7.41
C LYS A 293 3.30 12.28 -7.26
N GLY A 294 2.91 12.12 -6.01
CA GLY A 294 1.70 11.41 -5.65
C GLY A 294 1.81 9.90 -5.86
N GLY A 295 0.74 9.21 -5.57
CA GLY A 295 0.64 7.76 -5.68
C GLY A 295 0.34 7.15 -4.33
N LEU A 296 -0.86 6.55 -4.21
CA LEU A 296 -1.26 5.87 -3.00
C LEU A 296 -0.97 4.37 -3.07
N SER A 297 -0.97 3.82 -4.28
CA SER A 297 -0.70 2.42 -4.53
C SER A 297 0.05 2.25 -5.85
N MET A 298 0.70 1.12 -6.00
CA MET A 298 1.44 0.75 -7.20
C MET A 298 1.31 -0.75 -7.44
N VAL A 299 1.36 -1.16 -8.71
CA VAL A 299 1.44 -2.56 -9.13
C VAL A 299 2.48 -2.69 -10.25
N GLN A 300 3.26 -3.78 -10.22
CA GLN A 300 4.30 -4.04 -11.21
C GLN A 300 3.90 -5.14 -12.20
N ALA A 301 4.49 -5.08 -13.38
CA ALA A 301 4.45 -6.12 -14.40
C ALA A 301 5.46 -5.82 -15.51
N ASP A 302 5.91 -6.82 -16.23
CA ASP A 302 6.55 -6.67 -17.55
C ASP A 302 5.43 -6.65 -18.60
N TYR A 303 4.88 -5.43 -18.87
CA TYR A 303 3.66 -5.29 -19.68
C TYR A 303 3.92 -5.44 -21.20
N ASP A 304 5.16 -5.18 -21.66
CA ASP A 304 5.54 -5.28 -23.07
C ASP A 304 6.39 -6.53 -23.38
N ASN A 305 6.55 -7.40 -22.39
CA ASN A 305 7.30 -8.66 -22.48
C ASN A 305 8.78 -8.47 -22.88
N ASP A 306 9.41 -7.34 -22.51
CA ASP A 306 10.83 -7.06 -22.83
C ASP A 306 11.79 -7.64 -21.78
N GLY A 307 11.30 -8.05 -20.60
CA GLY A 307 12.04 -8.66 -19.51
C GLY A 307 12.40 -7.70 -18.39
N ASP A 308 12.01 -6.46 -18.48
CA ASP A 308 12.21 -5.44 -17.46
C ASP A 308 10.89 -5.17 -16.73
N THR A 309 10.92 -5.17 -15.41
CA THR A 309 9.70 -4.96 -14.60
C THR A 309 9.31 -3.49 -14.61
N ASP A 310 8.09 -3.19 -15.06
CA ASP A 310 7.50 -1.85 -15.14
C ASP A 310 6.62 -1.54 -13.92
N ILE A 311 6.26 -0.26 -13.75
CA ILE A 311 5.49 0.21 -12.60
C ILE A 311 4.24 0.96 -13.06
N PHE A 312 3.07 0.57 -12.57
CA PHE A 312 1.85 1.35 -12.71
C PHE A 312 1.50 2.05 -11.39
N VAL A 313 1.48 3.38 -11.39
CA VAL A 313 1.23 4.24 -10.21
C VAL A 313 -0.21 4.70 -10.20
N LEU A 314 -0.93 4.42 -9.12
CA LEU A 314 -2.35 4.71 -8.91
C LEU A 314 -2.50 5.97 -8.04
N ARG A 315 -3.29 6.97 -8.50
CA ARG A 315 -3.38 8.28 -7.86
C ARG A 315 -4.80 8.74 -7.57
N GLY A 316 -4.91 9.72 -6.67
CA GLY A 316 -6.13 10.50 -6.43
C GLY A 316 -7.12 9.91 -5.44
N ALA A 317 -6.93 8.67 -4.98
CA ALA A 317 -7.82 8.02 -4.01
C ALA A 317 -8.02 8.85 -2.74
N TRP A 318 -9.21 8.76 -2.14
CA TRP A 318 -9.68 9.49 -0.94
C TRP A 318 -9.88 10.99 -1.12
N MET A 319 -9.35 11.60 -2.18
CA MET A 319 -9.42 13.05 -2.40
C MET A 319 -10.73 13.52 -3.06
N ARG A 320 -11.64 12.60 -3.42
CA ARG A 320 -12.93 12.90 -4.11
C ARG A 320 -12.68 13.79 -5.33
N LYS A 321 -13.39 14.93 -5.46
CA LYS A 321 -13.24 15.87 -6.59
C LYS A 321 -11.79 16.40 -6.77
N TYR A 322 -10.98 16.39 -5.72
CA TYR A 322 -9.56 16.76 -5.75
C TYR A 322 -8.65 15.59 -6.13
N GLY A 323 -9.21 14.41 -6.30
CA GLY A 323 -8.52 13.20 -6.72
C GLY A 323 -8.43 13.00 -8.22
N ARG A 324 -8.86 13.94 -9.04
CA ARG A 324 -8.73 13.87 -10.50
C ARG A 324 -7.29 14.12 -10.94
N GLN A 325 -6.49 13.07 -10.78
CA GLN A 325 -5.06 13.03 -11.09
C GLN A 325 -4.81 11.86 -12.04
N PRO A 326 -3.92 12.01 -13.05
CA PRO A 326 -3.59 10.90 -13.92
C PRO A 326 -2.77 9.84 -13.19
N ASN A 327 -3.08 8.58 -13.46
CA ASN A 327 -2.20 7.46 -13.17
C ASN A 327 -0.94 7.54 -14.06
N SER A 328 0.10 6.76 -13.78
CA SER A 328 1.30 6.69 -14.61
C SER A 328 1.73 5.26 -14.87
N LEU A 329 1.97 4.91 -16.13
CA LEU A 329 2.75 3.73 -16.51
C LEU A 329 4.19 4.17 -16.71
N LEU A 330 5.06 3.76 -15.81
CA LEU A 330 6.50 4.01 -15.82
C LEU A 330 7.19 2.79 -16.41
N ARG A 331 7.58 2.85 -17.67
CA ARG A 331 8.32 1.78 -18.32
C ARG A 331 9.76 1.79 -17.84
N ASN A 332 10.24 0.63 -17.41
CA ASN A 332 11.65 0.38 -17.15
C ASN A 332 12.41 0.34 -18.48
N ASN A 333 13.53 1.05 -18.57
CA ASN A 333 14.31 1.12 -19.83
C ASN A 333 15.46 0.08 -19.86
N GLY A 334 15.59 -0.78 -18.85
CA GLY A 334 16.65 -1.77 -18.70
C GLY A 334 18.05 -1.18 -18.38
N ASP A 335 18.14 0.15 -18.23
CA ASP A 335 19.37 0.86 -17.91
C ASP A 335 19.37 1.53 -16.52
N GLY A 336 18.37 1.19 -15.70
CA GLY A 336 18.15 1.76 -14.36
C GLY A 336 17.37 3.07 -14.38
N THR A 337 16.82 3.49 -15.52
CA THR A 337 15.93 4.66 -15.67
C THR A 337 14.51 4.26 -16.04
N PHE A 338 13.55 5.15 -15.76
CA PHE A 338 12.14 4.93 -16.07
C PHE A 338 11.58 6.06 -16.93
N THR A 339 10.70 5.68 -17.86
CA THR A 339 10.03 6.61 -18.76
C THR A 339 8.52 6.52 -18.63
N ASP A 340 7.83 7.64 -18.37
CA ASP A 340 6.37 7.69 -18.39
C ASP A 340 5.84 7.53 -19.82
N VAL A 341 5.14 6.45 -20.06
CA VAL A 341 4.53 6.11 -21.34
C VAL A 341 3.01 6.18 -21.32
N THR A 342 2.39 6.64 -20.23
CA THR A 342 0.94 6.64 -20.00
C THR A 342 0.13 7.22 -21.14
N ILE A 343 0.52 8.39 -21.63
CA ILE A 343 -0.21 9.05 -22.73
C ILE A 343 0.01 8.31 -24.05
N LYS A 344 1.22 7.85 -24.30
CA LYS A 344 1.59 7.10 -25.50
C LYS A 344 0.89 5.76 -25.56
N SER A 345 0.78 5.08 -24.41
CA SER A 345 0.14 3.77 -24.30
C SER A 345 -1.40 3.82 -24.29
N GLY A 346 -2.02 5.01 -24.25
CA GLY A 346 -3.48 5.14 -24.24
C GLY A 346 -4.12 4.93 -22.86
N LEU A 347 -3.32 4.90 -21.78
CA LEU A 347 -3.79 4.68 -20.39
C LEU A 347 -4.12 5.98 -19.64
N TYR A 348 -4.11 7.14 -20.33
CA TYR A 348 -4.38 8.41 -19.67
C TYR A 348 -5.83 8.51 -19.22
N SER A 349 -6.04 8.51 -17.91
CA SER A 349 -7.31 8.70 -17.23
C SER A 349 -7.08 9.57 -15.99
N GLU A 350 -8.07 10.40 -15.63
CA GLU A 350 -8.00 11.29 -14.45
C GLU A 350 -9.08 10.92 -13.42
N PHE A 351 -9.29 9.66 -13.19
CA PHE A 351 -10.23 9.19 -12.16
C PHE A 351 -9.50 8.94 -10.83
N PRO A 352 -10.13 9.25 -9.68
CA PRO A 352 -9.56 8.89 -8.40
C PRO A 352 -9.40 7.37 -8.29
N THR A 353 -8.16 6.91 -8.13
CA THR A 353 -7.82 5.50 -8.27
C THR A 353 -6.92 5.05 -7.12
N GLN A 354 -7.19 3.87 -6.56
CA GLN A 354 -6.39 3.25 -5.52
C GLN A 354 -5.96 1.83 -5.87
N ALA A 355 -6.79 1.09 -6.58
CA ALA A 355 -6.61 -0.34 -6.77
C ALA A 355 -6.65 -0.71 -8.25
N GLY A 356 -5.74 -1.57 -8.65
CA GLY A 356 -5.66 -2.14 -9.98
C GLY A 356 -4.90 -3.45 -9.95
N THR A 357 -4.99 -4.22 -11.03
CA THR A 357 -4.30 -5.52 -11.15
C THR A 357 -3.95 -5.80 -12.59
N TRP A 358 -2.77 -6.39 -12.79
CA TRP A 358 -2.33 -6.93 -14.07
C TRP A 358 -2.73 -8.41 -14.17
N ASN A 359 -3.28 -8.81 -15.29
CA ASN A 359 -3.52 -10.21 -15.64
C ASN A 359 -3.77 -10.35 -17.14
N ASP A 360 -3.65 -11.56 -17.68
CA ASP A 360 -4.00 -11.88 -19.05
C ASP A 360 -5.48 -12.31 -19.10
N PHE A 361 -6.40 -11.33 -19.20
CA PHE A 361 -7.85 -11.56 -19.14
C PHE A 361 -8.42 -12.17 -20.43
N ASN A 362 -7.68 -12.14 -21.53
CA ASN A 362 -8.10 -12.68 -22.82
C ASN A 362 -7.28 -13.90 -23.27
N ASN A 363 -6.36 -14.37 -22.44
CA ASN A 363 -5.48 -15.53 -22.67
C ASN A 363 -4.63 -15.40 -23.95
N ASP A 364 -4.16 -14.17 -24.30
CA ASP A 364 -3.37 -13.93 -25.51
C ASP A 364 -1.84 -13.92 -25.26
N GLY A 365 -1.40 -14.00 -24.00
CA GLY A 365 0.01 -14.02 -23.57
C GLY A 365 0.59 -12.63 -23.30
N TYR A 366 -0.24 -11.59 -23.27
CA TYR A 366 0.14 -10.25 -22.85
C TYR A 366 -0.69 -9.82 -21.64
N LEU A 367 -0.10 -9.03 -20.78
CA LEU A 367 -0.78 -8.55 -19.57
C LEU A 367 -1.70 -7.38 -19.90
N ASP A 368 -2.94 -7.52 -19.49
CA ASP A 368 -3.99 -6.52 -19.51
C ASP A 368 -4.07 -5.84 -18.14
N LEU A 369 -4.70 -4.66 -18.05
CA LEU A 369 -4.81 -3.89 -16.82
C LEU A 369 -6.27 -3.63 -16.45
N PHE A 370 -6.69 -4.09 -15.26
CA PHE A 370 -7.96 -3.68 -14.66
C PHE A 370 -7.74 -2.62 -13.59
N ILE A 371 -8.55 -1.56 -13.61
CA ILE A 371 -8.47 -0.42 -12.69
C ILE A 371 -9.83 -0.22 -12.02
N GLY A 372 -9.84 -0.23 -10.67
CA GLY A 372 -11.01 0.10 -9.87
C GLY A 372 -10.99 1.56 -9.42
N ASN A 373 -11.96 2.35 -9.89
CA ASN A 373 -12.06 3.78 -9.61
C ASN A 373 -13.01 4.08 -8.44
N GLU A 374 -12.80 5.24 -7.79
CA GLU A 374 -13.60 5.70 -6.64
C GLU A 374 -14.75 6.61 -7.10
N SER A 375 -15.91 6.04 -7.41
CA SER A 375 -17.13 6.80 -7.59
C SER A 375 -17.73 7.24 -6.25
N SER A 376 -18.36 8.39 -6.23
CA SER A 376 -19.12 8.92 -5.08
C SER A 376 -20.56 9.18 -5.47
N ASP A 377 -21.42 9.57 -4.51
CA ASP A 377 -22.83 9.88 -4.76
C ASP A 377 -23.04 10.96 -5.82
N ASN A 378 -22.06 11.85 -6.00
CA ASN A 378 -22.13 12.99 -6.92
C ASN A 378 -21.22 12.89 -8.12
N GLU A 379 -20.35 11.86 -8.19
CA GLU A 379 -19.32 11.73 -9.23
C GLU A 379 -19.19 10.26 -9.64
N SER A 380 -19.38 10.00 -10.93
CA SER A 380 -19.33 8.64 -11.51
C SER A 380 -18.02 8.44 -12.25
N TYR A 381 -17.21 7.50 -11.76
CA TYR A 381 -15.96 7.07 -12.35
C TYR A 381 -16.01 5.54 -12.51
N PRO A 382 -16.43 5.04 -13.70
CA PRO A 382 -16.51 3.60 -13.92
C PRO A 382 -15.14 2.94 -13.85
N SER A 383 -15.11 1.67 -13.47
CA SER A 383 -13.90 0.85 -13.58
C SER A 383 -13.47 0.72 -15.04
N GLU A 384 -12.19 0.50 -15.26
CA GLU A 384 -11.57 0.43 -16.58
C GLU A 384 -10.89 -0.92 -16.77
N LEU A 385 -11.05 -1.52 -17.94
CA LEU A 385 -10.30 -2.70 -18.38
C LEU A 385 -9.60 -2.36 -19.70
N TYR A 386 -8.30 -2.40 -19.68
CA TYR A 386 -7.44 -2.09 -20.81
C TYR A 386 -6.80 -3.37 -21.35
N LEU A 387 -7.21 -3.81 -22.54
CA LEU A 387 -6.54 -4.91 -23.25
C LEU A 387 -5.27 -4.41 -23.92
N ASN A 388 -4.21 -5.17 -23.80
CA ASN A 388 -2.91 -4.93 -24.42
C ASN A 388 -2.99 -5.20 -25.93
N ASN A 389 -2.60 -4.22 -26.74
CA ASN A 389 -2.60 -4.35 -28.20
C ASN A 389 -1.31 -4.99 -28.76
N GLN A 390 -0.39 -5.45 -27.89
CA GLN A 390 0.89 -6.09 -28.24
C GLN A 390 1.89 -5.16 -28.98
N ASP A 391 1.65 -3.86 -28.95
CA ASP A 391 2.49 -2.84 -29.58
C ASP A 391 2.89 -1.71 -28.60
N GLY A 392 2.72 -1.97 -27.29
CA GLY A 392 2.96 -1.03 -26.21
C GLY A 392 1.79 -0.06 -25.97
N THR A 393 0.64 -0.29 -26.62
CA THR A 393 -0.60 0.48 -26.42
C THR A 393 -1.72 -0.40 -25.88
N PHE A 394 -2.78 0.25 -25.38
CA PHE A 394 -3.92 -0.43 -24.76
C PHE A 394 -5.25 0.12 -25.29
N THR A 395 -6.27 -0.74 -25.26
CA THR A 395 -7.64 -0.38 -25.64
C THR A 395 -8.58 -0.61 -24.46
N ASN A 396 -9.29 0.44 -24.01
CA ASN A 396 -10.30 0.29 -22.95
C ASN A 396 -11.54 -0.43 -23.47
N VAL A 397 -11.81 -1.61 -22.93
CA VAL A 397 -12.93 -2.48 -23.30
C VAL A 397 -13.94 -2.69 -22.16
N ALA A 398 -13.79 -2.02 -21.00
CA ALA A 398 -14.57 -2.29 -19.78
C ALA A 398 -16.09 -2.37 -20.03
N LYS A 399 -16.63 -1.43 -20.82
CA LYS A 399 -18.06 -1.42 -21.18
C LYS A 399 -18.47 -2.60 -22.06
N ALA A 400 -17.64 -2.97 -23.03
CA ALA A 400 -17.89 -4.12 -23.90
C ALA A 400 -17.74 -5.44 -23.16
N ALA A 401 -16.82 -5.50 -22.21
CA ALA A 401 -16.59 -6.61 -21.30
C ALA A 401 -17.61 -6.69 -20.15
N LYS A 402 -18.45 -5.67 -19.94
CA LYS A 402 -19.44 -5.54 -18.85
C LYS A 402 -18.82 -5.53 -17.45
N CYS A 403 -17.62 -4.95 -17.31
CA CYS A 403 -16.93 -4.76 -16.04
C CYS A 403 -16.71 -3.28 -15.70
N ASP A 404 -17.41 -2.36 -16.37
CA ASP A 404 -17.41 -0.91 -16.11
C ASP A 404 -18.20 -0.56 -14.84
N VAL A 405 -17.80 -1.12 -13.72
CA VAL A 405 -18.48 -1.00 -12.42
C VAL A 405 -18.37 0.44 -11.91
N VAL A 406 -19.51 1.03 -11.57
CA VAL A 406 -19.58 2.34 -10.88
C VAL A 406 -19.78 2.10 -9.39
N SER A 407 -18.70 2.22 -8.62
CA SER A 407 -18.69 1.95 -7.18
C SER A 407 -17.54 2.73 -6.52
N TYR A 408 -17.55 2.86 -5.19
CA TYR A 408 -16.42 3.42 -4.44
C TYR A 408 -15.43 2.29 -4.13
N ILE A 409 -14.66 1.88 -5.15
CA ILE A 409 -13.78 0.71 -5.08
C ILE A 409 -12.54 1.04 -4.25
N LYS A 410 -12.15 0.10 -3.39
CA LYS A 410 -11.00 0.20 -2.50
C LYS A 410 -10.00 -0.95 -2.64
N GLY A 411 -10.44 -2.10 -3.07
CA GLY A 411 -9.59 -3.23 -3.36
C GLY A 411 -10.01 -3.92 -4.65
N VAL A 412 -9.03 -4.39 -5.39
CA VAL A 412 -9.17 -5.18 -6.61
C VAL A 412 -8.23 -6.37 -6.50
N THR A 413 -8.73 -7.55 -6.79
CA THR A 413 -7.91 -8.76 -6.93
C THR A 413 -8.43 -9.61 -8.08
N ALA A 414 -7.54 -10.33 -8.74
CA ALA A 414 -7.86 -11.21 -9.86
C ALA A 414 -7.27 -12.59 -9.68
N ALA A 415 -8.05 -13.62 -9.98
CA ALA A 415 -7.64 -15.03 -10.04
C ALA A 415 -8.66 -15.86 -10.80
N ASP A 416 -8.27 -17.02 -11.26
CA ASP A 416 -9.15 -18.07 -11.72
C ASP A 416 -9.67 -18.85 -10.49
N TYR A 417 -10.80 -18.37 -9.89
CA TYR A 417 -11.27 -18.90 -8.61
C TYR A 417 -12.03 -20.23 -8.75
N ASP A 418 -12.58 -20.52 -9.92
CA ASP A 418 -13.34 -21.77 -10.17
C ASP A 418 -12.59 -22.76 -11.08
N ASN A 419 -11.32 -22.51 -11.33
CA ASN A 419 -10.40 -23.37 -12.07
C ASN A 419 -10.87 -23.70 -13.51
N ASP A 420 -11.59 -22.75 -14.17
CA ASP A 420 -12.03 -22.90 -15.56
C ASP A 420 -11.02 -22.36 -16.59
N GLY A 421 -9.97 -21.68 -16.14
CA GLY A 421 -8.88 -21.14 -16.96
C GLY A 421 -9.06 -19.68 -17.35
N ASP A 422 -10.17 -19.05 -17.02
CA ASP A 422 -10.45 -17.64 -17.26
C ASP A 422 -10.22 -16.83 -15.95
N ILE A 423 -9.64 -15.66 -16.07
CA ILE A 423 -9.33 -14.84 -14.89
C ILE A 423 -10.54 -14.00 -14.47
N ASP A 424 -10.94 -14.15 -13.21
CA ASP A 424 -12.06 -13.48 -12.57
C ASP A 424 -11.60 -12.27 -11.76
N LEU A 425 -12.54 -11.42 -11.32
CA LEU A 425 -12.28 -10.21 -10.54
C LEU A 425 -13.12 -10.19 -9.25
N PHE A 426 -12.48 -9.89 -8.13
CA PHE A 426 -13.19 -9.55 -6.90
C PHE A 426 -12.87 -8.12 -6.47
N LEU A 427 -13.93 -7.33 -6.20
CA LEU A 427 -13.87 -5.92 -5.86
C LEU A 427 -14.45 -5.67 -4.47
N SER A 428 -13.72 -4.94 -3.65
CA SER A 428 -14.19 -4.42 -2.36
C SER A 428 -14.40 -2.91 -2.40
N GLY A 429 -15.24 -2.36 -1.50
CA GLY A 429 -15.50 -0.93 -1.55
C GLY A 429 -16.21 -0.33 -0.34
N MET A 430 -16.19 1.02 -0.27
CA MET A 430 -16.79 1.81 0.81
C MET A 430 -18.30 1.97 0.70
N ASN A 431 -18.91 1.63 -0.42
CA ASN A 431 -20.35 1.66 -0.62
C ASN A 431 -21.08 0.41 -0.13
N LYS A 432 -20.42 -0.40 0.70
CA LYS A 432 -20.93 -1.65 1.29
C LYS A 432 -21.18 -2.79 0.29
N LYS A 433 -20.80 -2.64 -0.96
CA LYS A 433 -20.87 -3.68 -1.97
C LYS A 433 -19.53 -4.38 -2.13
N LYS A 434 -19.54 -5.69 -2.14
CA LYS A 434 -18.50 -6.55 -2.69
C LYS A 434 -19.03 -7.07 -4.01
N ILE A 435 -18.17 -7.26 -4.99
CA ILE A 435 -18.57 -7.68 -6.33
C ILE A 435 -17.61 -8.75 -6.79
N LEU A 436 -18.15 -9.93 -7.09
CA LEU A 436 -17.44 -11.00 -7.79
C LEU A 436 -17.91 -11.01 -9.24
N LEU A 437 -17.00 -10.67 -10.14
CA LEU A 437 -17.22 -10.69 -11.58
C LEU A 437 -16.57 -11.95 -12.14
N LYS A 438 -17.39 -12.95 -12.52
CA LYS A 438 -16.91 -14.13 -13.21
C LYS A 438 -16.68 -13.82 -14.69
N ASN A 439 -15.48 -14.13 -15.20
CA ASN A 439 -15.20 -14.16 -16.64
C ASN A 439 -15.90 -15.39 -17.25
N THR A 440 -16.70 -15.19 -18.27
CA THR A 440 -17.50 -16.24 -18.92
C THR A 440 -16.97 -16.59 -20.31
N GLY A 441 -15.69 -16.27 -20.57
CA GLY A 441 -15.01 -16.49 -21.83
C GLY A 441 -15.06 -15.30 -22.77
N LEU A 442 -14.56 -15.48 -23.98
CA LEU A 442 -14.33 -14.41 -24.93
C LEU A 442 -15.49 -14.25 -25.93
N LYS A 443 -15.83 -12.99 -26.20
CA LYS A 443 -16.70 -12.63 -27.33
C LYS A 443 -15.95 -11.64 -28.24
N ASN A 444 -15.62 -12.08 -29.44
CA ASN A 444 -14.81 -11.29 -30.38
C ASN A 444 -13.45 -10.85 -29.81
N GLY A 445 -12.79 -11.71 -29.05
CA GLY A 445 -11.51 -11.41 -28.40
C GLY A 445 -11.61 -10.56 -27.13
N ILE A 446 -12.81 -10.16 -26.70
CA ILE A 446 -13.06 -9.37 -25.50
C ILE A 446 -13.62 -10.27 -24.39
N PRO A 447 -13.02 -10.34 -23.20
CA PRO A 447 -13.55 -11.09 -22.07
C PRO A 447 -14.93 -10.58 -21.67
N GLN A 448 -15.81 -11.46 -21.24
CA GLN A 448 -17.18 -11.12 -20.84
C GLN A 448 -17.39 -11.44 -19.37
N PHE A 449 -17.70 -10.42 -18.58
CA PHE A 449 -17.93 -10.59 -17.16
C PHE A 449 -19.42 -10.64 -16.79
N SER A 450 -19.71 -11.41 -15.74
CA SER A 450 -21.04 -11.50 -15.12
C SER A 450 -20.90 -11.33 -13.60
N ASP A 451 -21.70 -10.46 -12.99
CA ASP A 451 -21.78 -10.33 -11.54
C ASP A 451 -22.45 -11.58 -10.96
N VAL A 452 -21.69 -12.37 -10.23
CA VAL A 452 -22.12 -13.62 -9.59
C VAL A 452 -22.11 -13.53 -8.06
N THR A 453 -21.99 -12.32 -7.50
CA THR A 453 -21.83 -12.07 -6.05
C THR A 453 -22.87 -12.77 -5.20
N ASP A 454 -24.15 -12.68 -5.60
CA ASP A 454 -25.27 -13.29 -4.87
C ASP A 454 -25.23 -14.82 -4.98
N GLN A 455 -24.98 -15.34 -6.19
CA GLN A 455 -24.88 -16.76 -6.45
C GLN A 455 -23.70 -17.42 -5.72
N ALA A 456 -22.61 -16.68 -5.58
CA ALA A 456 -21.41 -17.11 -4.88
C ALA A 456 -21.52 -17.04 -3.34
N GLY A 457 -22.65 -16.58 -2.79
CA GLY A 457 -22.86 -16.49 -1.33
C GLY A 457 -22.15 -15.32 -0.66
N LEU A 458 -21.66 -14.32 -1.42
CA LEU A 458 -20.87 -13.20 -0.92
C LEU A 458 -21.71 -11.96 -0.53
N ALA A 459 -23.01 -11.94 -0.80
CA ALA A 459 -23.89 -10.80 -0.54
C ALA A 459 -24.21 -10.57 0.95
N GLY A 460 -23.96 -11.54 1.82
CA GLY A 460 -24.42 -11.54 3.23
C GLY A 460 -23.82 -10.44 4.11
N ILE A 461 -22.69 -9.84 3.73
CA ILE A 461 -21.98 -8.83 4.53
C ILE A 461 -22.14 -7.46 3.89
N ASN A 462 -23.03 -6.64 4.46
CA ASN A 462 -23.33 -5.30 4.00
C ASN A 462 -22.57 -4.25 4.83
N VAL A 463 -21.23 -4.27 4.78
CA VAL A 463 -20.34 -3.32 5.48
C VAL A 463 -19.34 -2.72 4.51
N MET A 464 -18.81 -1.54 4.84
CA MET A 464 -17.66 -0.98 4.14
C MET A 464 -16.48 -1.94 4.24
N THR A 465 -15.79 -2.17 3.13
CA THR A 465 -14.65 -3.09 3.03
C THR A 465 -13.50 -2.40 2.33
N PHE A 466 -12.26 -2.84 2.62
CA PHE A 466 -11.07 -2.20 2.12
C PHE A 466 -10.11 -3.23 1.50
N PRO A 467 -8.95 -3.63 2.10
CA PRO A 467 -8.04 -4.55 1.43
C PRO A 467 -8.70 -5.91 1.20
N THR A 468 -8.37 -6.50 0.09
CA THR A 468 -8.83 -7.83 -0.32
C THR A 468 -7.82 -8.49 -1.22
N TRP A 469 -7.78 -9.83 -1.19
CA TRP A 469 -7.00 -10.65 -2.12
C TRP A 469 -7.59 -12.05 -2.27
N PHE A 470 -7.26 -12.71 -3.39
CA PHE A 470 -7.36 -14.14 -3.55
C PHE A 470 -6.09 -14.82 -3.04
N TRP A 471 -6.24 -15.93 -2.36
CA TRP A 471 -5.15 -16.80 -1.90
C TRP A 471 -5.66 -18.22 -1.65
N ASP A 472 -4.77 -19.17 -1.54
CA ASP A 472 -5.08 -20.53 -1.09
C ASP A 472 -4.52 -20.67 0.34
N TYR A 473 -5.35 -20.33 1.36
CA TYR A 473 -4.87 -20.26 2.76
C TYR A 473 -4.72 -21.64 3.42
N ASP A 474 -5.41 -22.68 2.89
CA ASP A 474 -5.40 -24.03 3.46
C ASP A 474 -4.73 -25.09 2.58
N ASN A 475 -4.16 -24.67 1.44
CA ASN A 475 -3.45 -25.51 0.46
C ASN A 475 -4.31 -26.62 -0.14
N ASP A 476 -5.55 -26.33 -0.51
CA ASP A 476 -6.42 -27.27 -1.20
C ASP A 476 -6.41 -27.13 -2.74
N GLY A 477 -5.77 -26.07 -3.26
CA GLY A 477 -5.61 -25.79 -4.70
C GLY A 477 -6.72 -24.91 -5.29
N TRP A 478 -7.57 -24.33 -4.44
CA TRP A 478 -8.61 -23.38 -4.83
C TRP A 478 -8.34 -22.01 -4.21
N GLN A 479 -8.80 -20.97 -4.89
CA GLN A 479 -8.56 -19.61 -4.42
C GLN A 479 -9.69 -19.17 -3.49
N ASP A 480 -9.33 -18.90 -2.25
CA ASP A 480 -10.18 -18.31 -1.22
C ASP A 480 -10.16 -16.78 -1.27
N ILE A 481 -11.06 -16.12 -0.56
CA ILE A 481 -11.10 -14.66 -0.50
C ILE A 481 -10.87 -14.18 0.93
N PHE A 482 -9.88 -13.30 1.10
CA PHE A 482 -9.78 -12.44 2.28
C PHE A 482 -10.30 -11.05 1.97
N VAL A 483 -11.08 -10.46 2.89
CA VAL A 483 -11.47 -9.05 2.83
C VAL A 483 -11.57 -8.44 4.23
N CYS A 484 -10.96 -7.27 4.43
CA CYS A 484 -11.06 -6.58 5.70
C CYS A 484 -12.22 -5.58 5.71
N GLY A 485 -13.06 -5.67 6.73
CA GLY A 485 -14.08 -4.66 7.00
C GLY A 485 -13.47 -3.34 7.48
N TYR A 486 -14.09 -2.22 7.10
CA TYR A 486 -13.59 -0.87 7.41
C TYR A 486 -14.69 0.06 7.95
N GLN A 487 -15.76 -0.52 8.46
CA GLN A 487 -16.86 0.23 9.09
C GLN A 487 -16.69 0.27 10.60
N TYR A 488 -16.72 1.46 11.18
CA TYR A 488 -16.64 1.68 12.63
C TYR A 488 -17.69 2.71 13.07
N ASN A 489 -18.03 2.69 14.37
CA ASN A 489 -18.93 3.63 14.99
C ASN A 489 -18.15 4.48 16.00
N GLY A 490 -18.04 5.78 15.77
CA GLY A 490 -17.23 6.68 16.59
C GLY A 490 -15.77 6.75 16.14
N SER A 491 -14.87 6.01 16.76
CA SER A 491 -13.43 6.04 16.44
C SER A 491 -12.79 4.65 16.41
N ILE A 492 -11.75 4.47 15.57
CA ILE A 492 -10.97 3.24 15.50
C ILE A 492 -10.37 2.89 16.88
N ALA A 493 -9.78 3.86 17.57
CA ALA A 493 -9.20 3.66 18.90
C ALA A 493 -10.22 3.17 19.93
N GLY A 494 -11.44 3.72 19.88
CA GLY A 494 -12.54 3.29 20.75
C GLY A 494 -12.98 1.85 20.46
N GLU A 495 -13.14 1.49 19.19
CA GLU A 495 -13.55 0.13 18.79
C GLU A 495 -12.51 -0.94 19.16
N ILE A 496 -11.21 -0.63 18.99
CA ILE A 496 -10.12 -1.52 19.40
C ILE A 496 -10.08 -1.67 20.94
N ALA A 497 -10.32 -0.58 21.68
CA ALA A 497 -10.43 -0.65 23.14
C ALA A 497 -11.60 -1.52 23.59
N MET A 498 -12.76 -1.41 22.96
CA MET A 498 -13.93 -2.24 23.27
C MET A 498 -13.64 -3.72 22.99
N GLU A 499 -13.00 -4.04 21.86
CA GLU A 499 -12.60 -5.41 21.55
C GLU A 499 -11.60 -5.96 22.57
N ALA A 500 -10.56 -5.20 22.93
CA ALA A 500 -9.57 -5.60 23.93
C ALA A 500 -10.18 -5.82 25.33
N LEU A 501 -11.29 -5.17 25.62
CA LEU A 501 -12.08 -5.31 26.87
C LEU A 501 -13.18 -6.37 26.77
N ASN A 502 -13.33 -7.06 25.63
CA ASN A 502 -14.45 -7.95 25.32
C ASN A 502 -15.83 -7.30 25.47
N ILE A 503 -15.94 -6.01 25.13
CA ILE A 503 -17.19 -5.27 25.09
C ILE A 503 -17.74 -5.40 23.67
N PRO A 504 -19.02 -5.81 23.50
CA PRO A 504 -19.65 -5.89 22.18
C PRO A 504 -19.57 -4.55 21.44
N ASN A 505 -19.18 -4.58 20.18
CA ASN A 505 -19.13 -3.43 19.29
C ASN A 505 -19.76 -3.77 17.92
N GLU A 506 -20.16 -2.74 17.19
CA GLU A 506 -20.81 -2.86 15.88
C GLU A 506 -19.80 -2.66 14.72
N SER A 507 -18.52 -2.63 15.01
CA SER A 507 -17.51 -2.49 13.96
C SER A 507 -17.45 -3.72 13.06
N SER A 508 -17.12 -3.50 11.81
CA SER A 508 -16.84 -4.60 10.88
C SER A 508 -15.59 -5.37 11.30
N LYS A 509 -15.55 -6.62 10.89
CA LYS A 509 -14.47 -7.57 11.22
C LYS A 509 -13.66 -7.89 9.97
N MET A 510 -12.62 -8.69 10.11
CA MET A 510 -12.01 -9.38 8.99
C MET A 510 -12.90 -10.53 8.56
N TYR A 511 -12.91 -10.82 7.27
CA TYR A 511 -13.69 -11.91 6.66
C TYR A 511 -12.77 -12.81 5.86
N LEU A 512 -12.92 -14.11 6.07
CA LEU A 512 -12.30 -15.17 5.29
C LEU A 512 -13.38 -16.04 4.69
N TYR A 513 -13.41 -16.10 3.37
CA TYR A 513 -14.36 -16.92 2.62
C TYR A 513 -13.62 -18.10 2.00
N HIS A 514 -13.96 -19.30 2.47
CA HIS A 514 -13.44 -20.55 1.93
C HIS A 514 -14.19 -20.91 0.65
N ASN A 515 -13.47 -21.32 -0.38
CA ASN A 515 -14.00 -21.74 -1.66
C ASN A 515 -14.58 -23.17 -1.55
N ASN A 516 -15.85 -23.36 -1.86
CA ASN A 516 -16.53 -24.65 -1.74
C ASN A 516 -16.34 -25.58 -2.95
N HIS A 517 -15.52 -25.20 -3.95
CA HIS A 517 -15.24 -25.94 -5.20
C HIS A 517 -16.45 -26.09 -6.14
N ASP A 518 -17.51 -25.34 -5.95
CA ASP A 518 -18.73 -25.36 -6.76
C ASP A 518 -19.15 -23.97 -7.26
N GLY A 519 -18.23 -23.00 -7.20
CA GLY A 519 -18.46 -21.59 -7.54
C GLY A 519 -19.07 -20.77 -6.40
N THR A 520 -19.22 -21.35 -5.20
CA THR A 520 -19.71 -20.66 -4.00
C THR A 520 -18.65 -20.57 -2.91
N PHE A 521 -18.88 -19.70 -1.94
CA PHE A 521 -17.97 -19.47 -0.80
C PHE A 521 -18.72 -19.58 0.53
N SER A 522 -18.02 -20.07 1.56
CA SER A 522 -18.48 -20.13 2.95
C SER A 522 -17.68 -19.15 3.83
N ASP A 523 -18.37 -18.35 4.65
CA ASP A 523 -17.69 -17.49 5.65
C ASP A 523 -17.18 -18.34 6.81
N VAL A 524 -15.85 -18.46 6.90
CA VAL A 524 -15.13 -19.20 7.96
C VAL A 524 -14.37 -18.27 8.90
N SER A 525 -14.67 -16.97 8.91
CA SER A 525 -13.96 -15.94 9.67
C SER A 525 -13.93 -16.22 11.16
N LYS A 526 -15.03 -16.71 11.73
CA LYS A 526 -15.15 -17.01 13.15
C LYS A 526 -14.35 -18.26 13.54
N GLU A 527 -14.48 -19.30 12.75
CA GLU A 527 -13.82 -20.60 12.93
C GLU A 527 -12.30 -20.46 12.79
N SER A 528 -11.85 -19.60 11.86
CA SER A 528 -10.43 -19.31 11.64
C SER A 528 -9.82 -18.38 12.69
N GLY A 529 -10.63 -17.76 13.56
CA GLY A 529 -10.16 -16.79 14.55
C GLY A 529 -9.89 -15.38 13.99
N LEU A 530 -10.32 -15.10 12.76
CA LEU A 530 -10.15 -13.81 12.07
C LEU A 530 -11.33 -12.84 12.27
N SER A 531 -12.42 -13.24 12.93
CA SER A 531 -13.53 -12.34 13.24
C SER A 531 -13.12 -11.28 14.27
N LYS A 532 -12.14 -10.43 13.93
CA LYS A 532 -11.52 -9.40 14.76
C LYS A 532 -11.61 -8.02 14.12
N THR A 533 -11.61 -6.99 14.97
CA THR A 533 -11.59 -5.58 14.56
C THR A 533 -10.14 -5.15 14.30
N VAL A 534 -9.79 -4.85 13.05
CA VAL A 534 -8.41 -4.49 12.68
C VAL A 534 -8.33 -3.15 11.94
N PHE A 535 -9.26 -2.85 11.04
CA PHE A 535 -9.26 -1.66 10.17
C PHE A 535 -7.99 -1.55 9.32
N ALA A 536 -7.69 -2.64 8.59
CA ALA A 536 -6.55 -2.67 7.70
C ALA A 536 -6.72 -1.72 6.51
N MET A 537 -5.63 -1.11 6.09
CA MET A 537 -5.50 -0.30 4.89
C MET A 537 -4.59 -1.01 3.88
N GLY A 538 -3.27 -0.93 4.04
CA GLY A 538 -2.34 -1.75 3.28
C GLY A 538 -2.15 -3.10 3.92
N SER A 539 -1.96 -4.13 3.12
CA SER A 539 -1.81 -5.49 3.62
C SER A 539 -1.29 -6.43 2.55
N ASN A 540 -0.58 -7.45 3.00
CA ASN A 540 -0.04 -8.49 2.14
C ASN A 540 0.09 -9.81 2.91
N PHE A 541 0.38 -10.89 2.18
CA PHE A 541 0.54 -12.23 2.70
C PHE A 541 1.85 -12.88 2.22
N GLY A 542 2.37 -13.82 3.01
CA GLY A 542 3.58 -14.58 2.73
C GLY A 542 3.80 -15.63 3.79
N ASP A 543 4.73 -16.54 3.60
CA ASP A 543 5.04 -17.62 4.52
C ASP A 543 6.26 -17.22 5.38
N ILE A 544 6.03 -16.73 6.61
CA ILE A 544 7.10 -16.17 7.46
C ILE A 544 7.93 -17.24 8.18
N ASP A 545 7.46 -18.48 8.23
CA ASP A 545 8.16 -19.55 8.96
C ASP A 545 8.39 -20.82 8.10
N ASN A 546 8.21 -20.70 6.81
CA ASN A 546 8.49 -21.75 5.82
C ASN A 546 7.73 -23.06 6.08
N ASP A 547 6.55 -22.99 6.72
CA ASP A 547 5.72 -24.17 6.96
C ASP A 547 4.81 -24.51 5.78
N GLY A 548 4.77 -23.67 4.76
CA GLY A 548 3.98 -23.81 3.54
C GLY A 548 2.57 -23.23 3.63
N PHE A 549 2.16 -22.66 4.76
CA PHE A 549 0.89 -21.93 4.87
C PHE A 549 1.13 -20.42 4.85
N LEU A 550 0.24 -19.70 4.20
CA LEU A 550 0.37 -18.25 4.04
C LEU A 550 -0.08 -17.52 5.30
N ASP A 551 0.79 -16.69 5.84
CA ASP A 551 0.55 -15.73 6.91
C ASP A 551 0.17 -14.38 6.33
N MET A 552 -0.28 -13.41 7.16
CA MET A 552 -0.61 -12.07 6.69
C MET A 552 -0.17 -10.96 7.63
N TYR A 553 0.31 -9.86 7.04
CA TYR A 553 0.61 -8.63 7.75
C TYR A 553 -0.30 -7.49 7.29
N LEU A 554 -0.91 -6.80 8.25
CA LEU A 554 -1.96 -5.80 8.04
C LEU A 554 -1.52 -4.46 8.59
N GLY A 555 -1.36 -3.47 7.70
CA GLY A 555 -1.18 -2.07 8.05
C GLY A 555 -2.53 -1.45 8.42
N THR A 556 -2.60 -0.78 9.57
CA THR A 556 -3.87 -0.35 10.18
C THR A 556 -3.97 1.16 10.32
N GLY A 557 -5.19 1.68 10.47
CA GLY A 557 -5.45 3.07 10.82
C GLY A 557 -6.48 3.78 9.94
N ASN A 558 -6.52 5.10 10.07
CA ASN A 558 -7.22 6.04 9.20
C ASN A 558 -6.57 7.44 9.34
N PRO A 559 -7.00 8.48 8.58
CA PRO A 559 -6.43 9.82 8.66
C PRO A 559 -6.51 10.54 10.02
N ASP A 560 -7.32 10.04 10.97
CA ASP A 560 -7.43 10.66 12.30
C ASP A 560 -6.15 10.40 13.13
N TYR A 561 -5.58 11.42 13.74
CA TYR A 561 -4.43 11.32 14.63
C TYR A 561 -4.66 10.43 15.85
N LYS A 562 -5.91 10.28 16.29
CA LYS A 562 -6.31 9.43 17.41
C LYS A 562 -6.29 7.94 17.07
N SER A 563 -6.18 7.58 15.78
CA SER A 563 -6.11 6.19 15.32
C SER A 563 -4.71 5.59 15.51
N LEU A 564 -4.25 5.54 16.76
CA LEU A 564 -3.04 4.83 17.15
C LEU A 564 -3.38 3.34 17.34
N ALA A 565 -3.48 2.63 16.24
CA ALA A 565 -3.81 1.20 16.20
C ALA A 565 -2.56 0.40 15.79
N PRO A 566 -2.23 -0.72 16.48
CA PRO A 566 -1.06 -1.50 16.08
C PRO A 566 -1.31 -2.16 14.72
N ASN A 567 -0.33 -2.10 13.84
CA ASN A 567 -0.28 -2.98 12.68
C ASN A 567 -0.22 -4.43 13.17
N ARG A 568 -0.76 -5.40 12.40
CA ARG A 568 -1.03 -6.75 12.92
C ARG A 568 -0.38 -7.83 12.06
N LEU A 569 0.23 -8.81 12.73
CA LEU A 569 0.76 -10.02 12.10
C LEU A 569 -0.05 -11.23 12.57
N PHE A 570 -0.63 -11.95 11.63
CA PHE A 570 -1.36 -13.18 11.87
C PHE A 570 -0.63 -14.36 11.24
N ARG A 571 -0.23 -15.33 12.07
CA ARG A 571 0.35 -16.58 11.62
C ARG A 571 -0.75 -17.60 11.30
N ASN A 572 -0.68 -18.23 10.14
CA ASN A 572 -1.51 -19.37 9.79
C ASN A 572 -0.99 -20.64 10.50
N MET A 573 -1.85 -21.33 11.21
CA MET A 573 -1.49 -22.49 12.01
C MET A 573 -1.57 -23.82 11.25
N GLY A 574 -1.87 -23.78 9.95
CA GLY A 574 -1.98 -24.96 9.07
C GLY A 574 -3.17 -25.87 9.34
N ASN A 575 -4.14 -25.41 10.12
CA ASN A 575 -5.35 -26.15 10.50
C ASN A 575 -6.63 -25.31 10.32
N GLY A 576 -6.61 -24.37 9.38
CA GLY A 576 -7.68 -23.41 9.12
C GLY A 576 -7.81 -22.30 10.16
N LYS A 577 -6.83 -22.15 11.08
CA LYS A 577 -6.84 -21.13 12.14
C LYS A 577 -5.64 -20.21 12.04
N PHE A 578 -5.83 -18.98 12.51
CA PHE A 578 -4.80 -17.95 12.58
C PHE A 578 -4.54 -17.55 14.03
N ALA A 579 -3.27 -17.35 14.36
CA ALA A 579 -2.82 -16.79 15.64
C ALA A 579 -2.29 -15.38 15.45
N ASP A 580 -2.73 -14.45 16.30
CA ASP A 580 -2.17 -13.10 16.36
C ASP A 580 -0.83 -13.15 17.09
N VAL A 581 0.24 -12.87 16.37
CA VAL A 581 1.64 -12.93 16.85
C VAL A 581 2.33 -11.57 16.81
N THR A 582 1.53 -10.52 16.74
CA THR A 582 1.99 -9.13 16.62
C THR A 582 2.96 -8.70 17.72
N VAL A 583 2.64 -9.04 18.96
CA VAL A 583 3.40 -8.62 20.14
C VAL A 583 4.74 -9.35 20.22
N SER A 584 4.75 -10.67 20.13
CA SER A 584 5.99 -11.46 20.14
C SER A 584 6.87 -11.16 18.92
N GLY A 585 6.26 -10.97 17.75
CA GLY A 585 6.95 -10.58 16.54
C GLY A 585 7.58 -9.19 16.57
N ARG A 586 7.19 -8.31 17.52
CA ARG A 586 7.67 -6.92 17.61
C ARG A 586 7.43 -6.09 16.35
N VAL A 587 6.31 -6.32 15.67
CA VAL A 587 5.95 -5.66 14.40
C VAL A 587 4.70 -4.79 14.50
N GLY A 588 4.15 -4.63 15.71
CA GLY A 588 2.95 -3.86 15.98
C GLY A 588 3.20 -2.36 16.07
N ASN A 589 3.63 -1.73 14.97
CA ASN A 589 3.80 -0.27 14.90
C ASN A 589 2.45 0.42 15.08
N LEU A 590 2.39 1.43 15.96
CA LEU A 590 1.19 2.22 16.25
C LEU A 590 0.92 3.31 15.21
N GLN A 591 1.86 3.54 14.31
CA GLN A 591 1.67 4.46 13.19
C GLN A 591 0.90 3.79 12.05
N LYS A 592 0.26 4.60 11.24
CA LYS A 592 -0.59 4.14 10.15
C LYS A 592 0.23 3.39 9.10
N GLY A 593 -0.09 2.11 8.89
CA GLY A 593 0.59 1.27 7.91
C GLY A 593 -0.12 1.29 6.57
N HIS A 594 0.65 1.40 5.51
CA HIS A 594 0.16 1.45 4.12
C HIS A 594 0.82 0.36 3.28
N GLY A 595 1.69 0.69 2.34
CA GLY A 595 2.31 -0.29 1.48
C GLY A 595 3.01 -1.40 2.26
N VAL A 596 2.64 -2.66 2.02
CA VAL A 596 3.24 -3.85 2.64
C VAL A 596 3.77 -4.78 1.55
N ALA A 597 5.02 -5.22 1.69
CA ALA A 597 5.59 -6.30 0.90
C ALA A 597 6.22 -7.35 1.82
N ILE A 598 6.06 -8.61 1.47
CA ILE A 598 6.62 -9.75 2.21
C ILE A 598 7.48 -10.56 1.25
N ASN A 599 8.79 -10.52 1.46
CA ASN A 599 9.79 -11.23 0.65
C ASN A 599 11.05 -11.49 1.45
N ASP A 600 11.85 -12.45 1.02
CA ASP A 600 13.21 -12.68 1.52
C ASP A 600 14.16 -11.65 0.90
N LEU A 601 14.36 -10.52 1.62
CA LEU A 601 15.13 -9.36 1.17
C LEU A 601 16.63 -9.50 1.39
N ASP A 602 17.06 -10.39 2.29
CA ASP A 602 18.48 -10.66 2.54
C ASP A 602 18.99 -11.98 1.91
N ASN A 603 18.12 -12.72 1.25
CA ASN A 603 18.39 -13.99 0.60
C ASN A 603 18.87 -15.09 1.56
N ASP A 604 18.36 -15.14 2.78
CA ASP A 604 18.63 -16.22 3.76
C ASP A 604 17.58 -17.34 3.73
N GLY A 605 16.48 -17.12 3.06
CA GLY A 605 15.39 -18.07 2.87
C GLY A 605 14.18 -17.84 3.77
N ASP A 606 14.23 -16.85 4.66
CA ASP A 606 13.13 -16.49 5.56
C ASP A 606 12.48 -15.17 5.10
N SER A 607 11.17 -15.13 4.95
CA SER A 607 10.47 -13.95 4.45
C SER A 607 10.51 -12.81 5.45
N ASP A 608 10.95 -11.63 5.01
CA ASP A 608 10.99 -10.35 5.72
C ASP A 608 9.75 -9.53 5.42
N ILE A 609 9.51 -8.45 6.19
CA ILE A 609 8.37 -7.55 5.99
C ILE A 609 8.87 -6.13 5.79
N PHE A 610 8.58 -5.54 4.63
CA PHE A 610 8.68 -4.10 4.43
C PHE A 610 7.31 -3.46 4.60
N ILE A 611 7.25 -2.35 5.34
CA ILE A 611 6.03 -1.57 5.48
C ILE A 611 6.31 -0.08 5.33
N GLU A 612 5.53 0.57 4.47
CA GLU A 612 5.46 2.01 4.41
C GLU A 612 4.54 2.56 5.50
N VAL A 613 5.06 3.51 6.27
CA VAL A 613 4.41 4.04 7.46
C VAL A 613 4.23 5.54 7.34
N GLY A 614 3.04 6.03 7.63
CA GLY A 614 2.69 7.43 7.63
C GLY A 614 1.21 7.67 7.41
N GLY A 615 0.72 8.85 7.76
CA GLY A 615 -0.68 9.22 7.60
C GLY A 615 -0.95 10.11 6.39
N ALA A 616 -2.12 10.72 6.40
CA ALA A 616 -2.61 11.54 5.29
C ALA A 616 -2.17 13.01 5.36
N TYR A 617 -1.39 13.40 6.34
CA TYR A 617 -0.95 14.78 6.57
C TYR A 617 0.55 14.85 6.79
N PHE A 618 1.18 15.96 6.41
CA PHE A 618 2.62 16.14 6.57
C PHE A 618 3.09 15.95 8.02
N GLY A 619 2.31 16.41 9.00
CA GLY A 619 2.57 16.18 10.43
C GLY A 619 2.42 14.73 10.88
N ASP A 620 1.91 13.85 10.05
CA ASP A 620 1.72 12.42 10.31
C ASP A 620 2.67 11.55 9.47
N SER A 621 3.67 12.16 8.81
CA SER A 621 4.71 11.42 8.09
C SER A 621 5.64 10.70 9.07
N PHE A 622 6.00 9.45 8.74
CA PHE A 622 6.84 8.61 9.58
C PHE A 622 7.90 7.86 8.77
N SER A 623 8.87 7.26 9.46
CA SER A 623 9.90 6.44 8.81
C SER A 623 9.36 5.06 8.49
N ASN A 624 9.69 4.54 7.31
CA ASN A 624 9.36 3.18 6.90
C ASN A 624 10.11 2.15 7.74
N SER A 625 9.56 0.94 7.84
CA SER A 625 10.19 -0.16 8.57
C SER A 625 10.53 -1.32 7.63
N LEU A 626 11.71 -1.91 7.85
CA LEU A 626 12.16 -3.15 7.24
C LEU A 626 12.42 -4.15 8.38
N TYR A 627 11.45 -5.01 8.61
CA TYR A 627 11.49 -6.03 9.65
C TYR A 627 12.15 -7.29 9.14
N MET A 628 13.42 -7.50 9.53
CA MET A 628 14.18 -8.70 9.21
C MET A 628 13.72 -9.87 10.06
N ASN A 629 13.46 -10.99 9.42
CA ASN A 629 13.07 -12.25 10.05
C ASN A 629 14.32 -12.94 10.61
N PRO A 630 14.36 -13.30 11.90
CA PRO A 630 15.52 -14.01 12.46
C PRO A 630 15.54 -15.51 12.15
N GLY A 631 14.68 -15.98 11.27
CA GLY A 631 14.44 -17.40 11.03
C GLY A 631 13.62 -18.04 12.16
N GLN A 632 12.34 -18.27 11.94
CA GLN A 632 11.42 -18.72 13.01
C GLN A 632 11.71 -20.15 13.48
N ASN A 633 12.16 -20.99 12.55
CA ASN A 633 12.43 -22.42 12.77
C ASN A 633 13.53 -22.93 11.84
N ASN A 634 13.65 -24.24 11.63
CA ASN A 634 14.60 -24.85 10.68
C ASN A 634 13.86 -25.44 9.46
N ASN A 635 12.73 -24.88 9.09
CA ASN A 635 11.98 -25.29 7.91
C ASN A 635 12.79 -24.96 6.63
N ARG A 636 12.44 -25.62 5.57
CA ARG A 636 13.09 -25.51 4.27
C ARG A 636 12.16 -24.84 3.28
N TRP A 637 12.76 -24.36 2.22
CA TRP A 637 12.08 -23.57 1.22
C TRP A 637 12.55 -23.87 -0.20
N ILE A 638 11.86 -23.39 -1.18
CA ILE A 638 12.26 -23.26 -2.58
C ILE A 638 11.84 -21.89 -3.09
N LYS A 639 12.73 -21.21 -3.84
CA LYS A 639 12.38 -20.00 -4.59
C LYS A 639 12.27 -20.34 -6.06
N LEU A 640 11.23 -19.83 -6.70
CA LEU A 640 10.97 -20.02 -8.12
C LEU A 640 10.87 -18.66 -8.83
N GLN A 641 11.68 -18.47 -9.85
CA GLN A 641 11.49 -17.46 -10.87
C GLN A 641 10.93 -18.14 -12.11
N LEU A 642 9.74 -17.74 -12.52
CA LEU A 642 9.08 -18.27 -13.71
C LEU A 642 9.23 -17.24 -14.84
N GLU A 643 9.50 -17.73 -16.05
CA GLU A 643 9.54 -16.89 -17.25
C GLU A 643 8.67 -17.52 -18.33
N GLY A 644 7.61 -16.80 -18.72
CA GLY A 644 6.74 -17.19 -19.82
C GLY A 644 7.40 -16.97 -21.18
N THR A 645 7.06 -17.79 -22.14
CA THR A 645 7.48 -17.64 -23.55
C THR A 645 6.31 -17.64 -24.51
N GLU A 646 5.23 -18.35 -24.20
CA GLU A 646 3.93 -18.23 -24.82
C GLU A 646 2.96 -17.47 -23.92
N SER A 647 3.04 -17.73 -22.61
CA SER A 647 2.40 -16.94 -21.58
C SER A 647 3.08 -15.59 -21.41
N ASN A 648 2.46 -14.65 -20.70
CA ASN A 648 3.11 -13.39 -20.34
C ASN A 648 4.45 -13.66 -19.67
N ARG A 649 5.45 -12.83 -19.94
CA ARG A 649 6.82 -13.09 -19.53
C ARG A 649 7.00 -13.10 -18.02
N SER A 650 6.27 -12.27 -17.29
CA SER A 650 6.23 -12.29 -15.82
C SER A 650 5.59 -13.56 -15.26
N ALA A 651 4.95 -14.40 -16.07
CA ALA A 651 4.19 -15.60 -15.69
C ALA A 651 3.05 -15.32 -14.67
N ILE A 652 2.54 -14.09 -14.62
CA ILE A 652 1.38 -13.75 -13.78
C ILE A 652 0.18 -14.63 -14.16
N GLY A 653 -0.45 -15.26 -13.17
CA GLY A 653 -1.51 -16.24 -13.35
C GLY A 653 -1.03 -17.70 -13.34
N ALA A 654 0.29 -17.96 -13.36
CA ALA A 654 0.84 -19.30 -13.28
C ALA A 654 0.49 -19.96 -11.93
N LYS A 655 -0.05 -21.19 -11.99
CA LYS A 655 -0.37 -22.00 -10.81
C LYS A 655 0.75 -22.99 -10.57
N VAL A 656 1.28 -23.03 -9.36
CA VAL A 656 2.38 -23.91 -8.95
C VAL A 656 1.91 -24.83 -7.83
N LYS A 657 2.16 -26.13 -8.01
CA LYS A 657 1.96 -27.16 -6.99
C LYS A 657 3.28 -27.81 -6.64
N VAL A 658 3.71 -27.68 -5.39
CA VAL A 658 4.90 -28.31 -4.86
C VAL A 658 4.51 -29.48 -3.98
N THR A 659 4.91 -30.70 -4.37
CA THR A 659 4.58 -31.93 -3.64
C THR A 659 5.84 -32.51 -3.01
N PHE A 660 5.76 -32.88 -1.74
CA PHE A 660 6.85 -33.43 -0.96
C PHE A 660 6.36 -34.34 0.16
N LYS A 661 7.28 -35.05 0.82
CA LYS A 661 6.99 -35.83 2.02
C LYS A 661 7.55 -35.16 3.26
N GLU A 662 6.68 -34.93 4.22
CA GLU A 662 7.05 -34.45 5.54
C GLU A 662 6.65 -35.52 6.58
N ASN A 663 7.63 -36.00 7.37
CA ASN A 663 7.41 -37.06 8.37
C ASN A 663 6.78 -38.33 7.78
N GLY A 664 7.06 -38.64 6.49
CA GLY A 664 6.52 -39.79 5.78
C GLY A 664 5.10 -39.59 5.17
N VAL A 665 4.47 -38.47 5.43
CA VAL A 665 3.15 -38.10 4.88
C VAL A 665 3.36 -37.23 3.64
N SER A 666 2.66 -37.55 2.53
CA SER A 666 2.66 -36.72 1.32
C SER A 666 1.82 -35.47 1.56
N ARG A 667 2.37 -34.31 1.19
CA ARG A 667 1.77 -33.00 1.33
C ARG A 667 2.01 -32.18 0.06
N SER A 668 1.11 -31.28 -0.26
CA SER A 668 1.28 -30.31 -1.35
C SER A 668 1.08 -28.88 -0.84
N VAL A 669 1.79 -27.94 -1.46
CA VAL A 669 1.63 -26.50 -1.30
C VAL A 669 1.27 -25.92 -2.65
N TYR A 670 0.30 -25.04 -2.69
CA TYR A 670 -0.18 -24.40 -3.91
C TYR A 670 0.07 -22.91 -3.87
N ARG A 671 0.48 -22.32 -5.00
CA ARG A 671 0.69 -20.88 -5.16
C ARG A 671 0.21 -20.44 -6.53
N VAL A 672 -0.27 -19.20 -6.60
CA VAL A 672 -0.56 -18.51 -7.86
C VAL A 672 0.28 -17.25 -7.90
N LEU A 673 1.00 -17.03 -9.00
CA LEU A 673 1.78 -15.81 -9.18
C LEU A 673 0.84 -14.65 -9.55
N ASN A 674 0.92 -13.56 -8.81
CA ASN A 674 0.07 -12.38 -9.00
C ASN A 674 0.87 -11.07 -8.92
N SER A 675 0.28 -9.97 -9.36
CA SER A 675 0.91 -8.65 -9.47
C SER A 675 0.81 -7.79 -8.20
N GLY A 676 0.45 -8.37 -7.06
CA GLY A 676 0.49 -7.65 -5.80
C GLY A 676 -0.80 -7.63 -5.00
N GLY A 677 -0.75 -6.87 -3.88
CA GLY A 677 -1.80 -6.74 -2.89
C GLY A 677 -2.42 -5.34 -2.82
N SER A 678 -3.02 -5.01 -1.68
CA SER A 678 -3.56 -3.67 -1.42
C SER A 678 -2.48 -2.73 -0.89
N PHE A 679 -2.17 -1.65 -1.62
CA PHE A 679 -1.11 -0.66 -1.39
C PHE A 679 0.32 -1.19 -1.49
N GLY A 680 0.55 -2.48 -1.58
CA GLY A 680 1.87 -3.04 -1.65
C GLY A 680 1.90 -4.30 -2.49
N ALA A 681 3.03 -4.54 -3.13
CA ALA A 681 3.26 -5.67 -4.00
C ALA A 681 4.57 -6.37 -3.63
N SER A 682 4.47 -7.67 -3.43
CA SER A 682 5.63 -8.57 -3.30
C SER A 682 6.21 -8.89 -4.67
N ALA A 683 7.46 -9.35 -4.69
CA ALA A 683 8.18 -9.64 -5.93
C ALA A 683 7.50 -10.70 -6.79
N LEU A 684 7.64 -10.57 -8.10
CA LEU A 684 7.16 -11.54 -9.09
C LEU A 684 8.04 -12.81 -9.12
N ARG A 685 8.41 -13.28 -7.92
CA ARG A 685 9.04 -14.57 -7.67
C ARG A 685 8.31 -15.28 -6.55
N MET A 686 8.23 -16.60 -6.59
CA MET A 686 7.56 -17.37 -5.54
C MET A 686 8.54 -17.82 -4.48
N GLU A 687 8.20 -17.58 -3.23
CA GLU A 687 8.91 -18.09 -2.04
C GLU A 687 7.99 -19.10 -1.35
N ILE A 688 8.40 -20.37 -1.34
CA ILE A 688 7.52 -21.49 -0.95
C ILE A 688 8.19 -22.30 0.15
N GLY A 689 7.61 -22.25 1.35
CA GLY A 689 7.99 -23.10 2.47
C GLY A 689 7.55 -24.55 2.25
N ILE A 690 8.38 -25.47 2.69
CA ILE A 690 8.14 -26.92 2.55
C ILE A 690 8.35 -27.69 3.86
N GLY A 691 8.30 -27.00 4.99
CA GLY A 691 8.50 -27.59 6.30
C GLY A 691 9.83 -28.34 6.44
N GLN A 692 9.83 -29.51 7.04
CA GLN A 692 11.01 -30.33 7.27
C GLN A 692 11.36 -31.29 6.09
N ALA A 693 10.73 -31.11 4.92
CA ALA A 693 10.95 -31.98 3.77
C ALA A 693 12.42 -31.96 3.32
N LYS A 694 12.99 -33.14 3.05
CA LYS A 694 14.39 -33.29 2.63
C LYS A 694 14.57 -33.28 1.10
N VAL A 695 13.47 -33.53 0.39
CA VAL A 695 13.40 -33.56 -1.08
C VAL A 695 12.02 -33.07 -1.48
N ILE A 696 11.96 -32.30 -2.55
CA ILE A 696 10.73 -31.96 -3.24
C ILE A 696 10.51 -33.07 -4.29
N ASP A 697 9.45 -33.88 -4.09
CA ASP A 697 9.17 -34.99 -5.00
C ASP A 697 8.81 -34.48 -6.40
N GLN A 698 8.04 -33.36 -6.45
CA GLN A 698 7.56 -32.77 -7.71
C GLN A 698 7.20 -31.30 -7.55
N ILE A 699 7.56 -30.49 -8.56
CA ILE A 699 6.98 -29.17 -8.85
C ILE A 699 6.20 -29.31 -10.14
N GLU A 700 4.90 -29.02 -10.09
CA GLU A 700 4.01 -28.94 -11.25
C GLU A 700 3.67 -27.46 -11.47
N ILE A 701 3.88 -26.96 -12.69
CA ILE A 701 3.53 -25.60 -13.10
C ILE A 701 2.45 -25.70 -14.15
N THR A 702 1.33 -25.01 -13.93
CA THR A 702 0.29 -24.78 -14.94
C THR A 702 0.44 -23.37 -15.47
N TRP A 703 0.85 -23.25 -16.73
CA TRP A 703 1.07 -21.97 -17.40
C TRP A 703 -0.25 -21.29 -17.78
N PRO A 704 -0.39 -19.94 -17.62
CA PRO A 704 -1.71 -19.29 -17.74
C PRO A 704 -2.32 -19.39 -19.13
N LYS A 705 -1.58 -19.10 -20.20
CA LYS A 705 -2.16 -19.00 -21.57
C LYS A 705 -2.85 -20.26 -22.06
N ASN A 706 -2.24 -21.41 -21.89
CA ASN A 706 -2.73 -22.66 -22.50
C ASN A 706 -3.09 -23.72 -21.45
N GLN A 707 -3.09 -23.39 -20.17
CA GLN A 707 -3.26 -24.34 -19.05
C GLN A 707 -2.33 -25.56 -19.16
N LYS A 708 -1.19 -25.36 -19.86
CA LYS A 708 -0.20 -26.41 -20.09
C LYS A 708 0.56 -26.70 -18.81
N LYS A 709 0.70 -27.99 -18.50
CA LYS A 709 1.41 -28.45 -17.31
C LYS A 709 2.83 -28.88 -17.63
N GLU A 710 3.77 -28.42 -16.81
CA GLU A 710 5.17 -28.86 -16.81
C GLU A 710 5.54 -29.39 -15.43
N VAL A 711 6.38 -30.43 -15.41
CA VAL A 711 6.64 -31.18 -14.19
C VAL A 711 8.14 -31.41 -14.02
N PHE A 712 8.67 -30.96 -12.89
CA PHE A 712 10.06 -31.14 -12.47
C PHE A 712 10.11 -32.02 -11.23
N LYS A 713 11.03 -32.99 -11.15
CA LYS A 713 11.04 -34.03 -10.09
C LYS A 713 12.37 -34.06 -9.34
N ASN A 714 12.33 -34.57 -8.10
CA ASN A 714 13.50 -34.84 -7.26
C ASN A 714 14.38 -33.59 -7.04
N ILE A 715 13.75 -32.47 -6.69
CA ILE A 715 14.44 -31.17 -6.52
C ILE A 715 14.94 -31.04 -5.08
N LYS A 716 16.16 -30.55 -4.91
CA LYS A 716 16.70 -30.25 -3.59
C LYS A 716 16.05 -28.99 -3.00
N PRO A 717 15.77 -28.94 -1.70
CA PRO A 717 15.32 -27.72 -1.05
C PRO A 717 16.45 -26.70 -0.87
N ASN A 718 16.08 -25.51 -0.34
CA ASN A 718 16.96 -24.40 -0.01
C ASN A 718 17.78 -23.95 -1.23
N GLN A 719 17.11 -23.68 -2.33
CA GLN A 719 17.73 -23.13 -3.54
C GLN A 719 16.76 -22.24 -4.30
N TYR A 720 17.32 -21.33 -5.07
CA TYR A 720 16.62 -20.47 -6.00
C TYR A 720 16.81 -21.02 -7.41
N ILE A 721 15.72 -21.29 -8.12
CA ILE A 721 15.74 -21.84 -9.47
C ILE A 721 14.88 -21.00 -10.43
N LYS A 722 15.35 -20.87 -11.65
CA LYS A 722 14.63 -20.28 -12.77
C LYS A 722 14.09 -21.38 -13.67
N ILE A 723 12.80 -21.28 -14.01
CA ILE A 723 12.09 -22.17 -14.92
C ILE A 723 11.52 -21.33 -16.05
N ILE A 724 11.87 -21.69 -17.29
CA ILE A 724 11.40 -21.04 -18.51
C ILE A 724 10.35 -21.94 -19.14
N GLU A 725 9.22 -21.38 -19.52
CA GLU A 725 8.12 -22.10 -20.18
C GLU A 725 8.64 -22.88 -21.39
N ARG A 726 8.24 -24.16 -21.55
CA ARG A 726 8.67 -25.10 -22.58
C ARG A 726 10.10 -25.65 -22.46
N GLU A 727 10.85 -25.23 -21.46
CA GLU A 727 12.13 -25.86 -21.18
C GLU A 727 11.94 -27.05 -20.22
N ASN A 728 12.51 -28.20 -20.57
CA ASN A 728 12.44 -29.39 -19.72
C ASN A 728 13.43 -29.37 -18.56
N ASN A 729 14.15 -28.28 -18.38
CA ASN A 729 15.19 -28.10 -17.39
C ASN A 729 14.93 -26.81 -16.60
N PHE A 730 15.47 -26.74 -15.41
CA PHE A 730 15.60 -25.50 -14.66
C PHE A 730 17.08 -25.12 -14.50
N SER A 731 17.35 -23.84 -14.37
CA SER A 731 18.67 -23.34 -14.00
C SER A 731 18.67 -22.91 -12.52
N LYS A 732 19.80 -23.10 -11.85
CA LYS A 732 19.99 -22.61 -10.49
C LYS A 732 20.49 -21.18 -10.53
N ILE A 733 19.88 -20.30 -9.75
CA ILE A 733 20.36 -18.94 -9.52
C ILE A 733 21.21 -18.95 -8.26
N ASP A 734 22.51 -18.68 -8.42
CA ASP A 734 23.42 -18.57 -7.29
C ASP A 734 23.44 -17.12 -6.78
N ILE A 735 22.79 -16.91 -5.65
CA ILE A 735 22.70 -15.61 -4.99
C ILE A 735 23.34 -15.70 -3.60
N LYS A 736 23.99 -14.64 -3.18
CA LYS A 736 24.60 -14.57 -1.84
C LYS A 736 23.66 -13.92 -0.87
N ARG A 737 23.69 -14.37 0.37
CA ARG A 737 23.00 -13.69 1.46
C ARG A 737 23.55 -12.27 1.62
N THR A 738 22.65 -11.32 1.73
CA THR A 738 22.94 -9.92 2.10
C THR A 738 22.86 -9.78 3.63
N ILE A 739 23.84 -9.15 4.26
CA ILE A 739 23.85 -8.97 5.71
C ILE A 739 23.58 -7.50 6.04
N PHE A 740 22.37 -7.20 6.47
CA PHE A 740 22.03 -5.86 6.95
C PHE A 740 22.58 -5.62 8.36
N SER A 741 23.20 -4.44 8.56
CA SER A 741 23.79 -4.08 9.85
C SER A 741 22.71 -3.86 10.91
N THR A 742 22.87 -4.52 12.04
CA THR A 742 22.07 -4.30 13.27
C THR A 742 22.79 -3.39 14.25
N ALA A 743 23.99 -2.87 13.93
CA ALA A 743 24.76 -1.98 14.79
C ALA A 743 24.00 -0.66 15.01
N GLY A 744 23.81 -0.27 16.28
CA GLY A 744 23.02 0.90 16.65
C GLY A 744 21.57 0.62 17.06
N ALA A 745 21.02 -0.55 16.72
CA ALA A 745 19.70 -0.96 17.17
C ALA A 745 19.58 -1.10 18.72
N HIS A 746 20.71 -1.17 19.40
CA HIS A 746 20.82 -1.33 20.86
C HIS A 746 21.62 -0.23 21.55
N SER A 747 22.07 0.81 20.85
CA SER A 747 22.81 1.89 21.50
C SER A 747 21.86 2.84 22.24
N PRO A 748 22.05 3.07 23.53
CA PRO A 748 21.31 4.14 24.21
C PRO A 748 21.72 5.47 23.57
N VAL A 749 20.73 6.29 23.24
CA VAL A 749 20.97 7.67 22.85
C VAL A 749 21.71 8.36 24.01
N CYS A 750 22.98 8.65 23.85
CA CYS A 750 23.67 9.60 24.73
C CYS A 750 23.02 10.97 24.48
N ILE A 751 22.26 11.44 25.48
CA ILE A 751 21.71 12.81 25.55
C ILE A 751 22.86 13.78 25.78
#